data_3a05262070dc8284103fdff67eb17950
#
_entry.id   3a05262070dc8284103fdff67eb17950
#
_cell.length_a   1.000
_cell.length_b   1.000
_cell.length_c   1.000
_cell.angle_alpha   90.00
_cell.angle_beta   90.00
_cell.angle_gamma   90.00
#
_symmetry.space_group_name_H-M   'P 1'
#
loop_
_entity.id
_entity.type
_entity.pdbx_description
1 polymer ?
#
loop_
_entity_poly.entity_id
_entity_poly.type
_entity_poly.pdbx_seq_one_letter_code
_entity_poly.pdbx_strand_id
1 'polypeptide(L)'
;MVEPRATYRVQLHPGFTFDDAANLAEYFAELGISHLYCSPYLQATPGSTHGYDVVDHRRINEDLGGAAGHARMHSALREYGLGQVLDLVPNHMAIVSPYNPWWWDVLENGPASNYASYFDVDWETPEKRLRNSVLIPVLGDQYGVVLESGEIVLERDGAVLTVRYHEHRFPVAPRSLDTILSAAALRCGSDELAFLADTFGRLPLPTATDLESTRRRHRDKDVLRTFLTRLLREHREVGPALDAVISEINQRRDALHLLLERQNYRLAYWRAASHDLGYRRFFDINTLVGMRMEDEYVFADTHFLVLRWLADGTLDGVRVDHIDGLRDPEQYLRRLHQAQPEAWIVVEKILEPGEALRASWPIAGTTGYDFLNTVNGLLIDPAAERPLTRFYTEFTGEPADFTRVALEKKDLVMREILGSDLNRLTALFLEVCERHPRHRDYTRHELHEAICAAVAHLPVYRTYLREAAAAGEAEESARGPEHVNPDDQRLIDAAIEGAKAARSDIDQRLFDFLRDLLLLRLHGTFEVELAMRFQQLTGPVMAKAVEDTAFYCFNRFVALNEVGGDPARFGVGAVEFHRECETAQAHWPLRMLTTSTHDTKRSDDLRARLCLLSEIPDRWIAAVRGWSEMNRPWWRGGLSDHNAEYLFYQTLVGAWPLERERILDYMRKAAREAKLHTSWTAPNEEYERSLAGFVEGALDNAEFIADLKTFVAPLVWPGRVNALAQTLIKLTAPGVPDFYQGGELWNVTLVDPDNRRPVDYALRRRLLSEMRCATVEQVLARADEGLPKLWLIRQALDLRRRQPQLFGRDGDYNPLRARGTHAAHAIAFSRGGDAISIAPRLPLTLGGDWADTTMALPSGRWRNEMTGDIVDGGEIALAKLLARFPVALLSREERAS
;
A
#
# COMPACT_ATOMS: atom_id res chain seq x y z
N MET A 1 15.28 19.50 -13.51
CA MET A 1 15.34 18.16 -12.85
C MET A 1 15.91 17.14 -13.82
N VAL A 2 16.54 16.09 -13.34
CA VAL A 2 17.10 15.02 -14.18
C VAL A 2 16.02 13.92 -14.29
N GLU A 3 15.71 13.52 -15.52
CA GLU A 3 14.74 12.42 -15.76
C GLU A 3 15.29 11.11 -15.16
N PRO A 4 14.50 10.39 -14.33
CA PRO A 4 14.93 9.15 -13.74
C PRO A 4 15.22 8.07 -14.79
N ARG A 5 16.38 7.39 -14.64
CA ARG A 5 16.76 6.25 -15.49
C ARG A 5 16.58 4.91 -14.75
N ALA A 6 16.78 4.91 -13.46
CA ALA A 6 16.54 3.78 -12.54
C ALA A 6 16.46 4.30 -11.12
N THR A 7 15.57 3.72 -10.32
CA THR A 7 15.41 4.03 -8.90
C THR A 7 15.85 2.85 -8.02
N TYR A 8 16.27 3.16 -6.80
CA TYR A 8 16.51 2.15 -5.76
C TYR A 8 15.76 2.57 -4.51
N ARG A 9 14.79 1.75 -4.09
CA ARG A 9 13.97 2.03 -2.92
C ARG A 9 14.66 1.57 -1.64
N VAL A 10 14.80 2.50 -0.68
CA VAL A 10 15.25 2.24 0.68
C VAL A 10 14.14 2.49 1.69
N GLN A 11 14.05 1.64 2.70
CA GLN A 11 13.18 1.82 3.84
C GLN A 11 13.94 2.51 4.97
N LEU A 12 13.61 3.79 5.20
CA LEU A 12 14.20 4.58 6.27
C LEU A 12 13.47 4.31 7.59
N HIS A 13 14.21 4.05 8.62
CA HIS A 13 13.72 3.80 9.98
C HIS A 13 14.83 4.07 11.00
N PRO A 14 14.61 4.07 12.33
CA PRO A 14 15.64 4.37 13.31
C PRO A 14 16.90 3.48 13.22
N GLY A 15 16.82 2.29 12.64
CA GLY A 15 17.97 1.41 12.38
C GLY A 15 18.63 1.59 11.01
N PHE A 16 18.07 2.42 10.12
CA PHE A 16 18.65 2.81 8.83
C PHE A 16 18.23 4.24 8.49
N THR A 17 19.08 5.19 8.86
CA THR A 17 18.83 6.62 8.87
C THR A 17 19.27 7.32 7.58
N PHE A 18 19.11 8.65 7.51
CA PHE A 18 19.67 9.47 6.43
C PHE A 18 21.18 9.35 6.30
N ASP A 19 21.89 9.23 7.42
CA ASP A 19 23.35 9.09 7.41
C ASP A 19 23.78 7.73 6.85
N ASP A 20 23.02 6.67 7.13
CA ASP A 20 23.26 5.35 6.53
C ASP A 20 23.05 5.36 5.02
N ALA A 21 21.98 6.01 4.56
CA ALA A 21 21.71 6.19 3.14
C ALA A 21 22.77 7.06 2.45
N ALA A 22 23.24 8.14 3.10
CA ALA A 22 24.34 8.98 2.62
C ALA A 22 25.63 8.19 2.41
N ASN A 23 25.97 7.30 3.35
CA ASN A 23 27.15 6.44 3.27
C ASN A 23 27.10 5.40 2.12
N LEU A 24 25.93 5.20 1.52
CA LEU A 24 25.71 4.29 0.40
C LEU A 24 25.58 5.00 -0.96
N ALA A 25 25.69 6.33 -1.00
CA ALA A 25 25.51 7.09 -2.24
C ALA A 25 26.48 6.63 -3.35
N GLU A 26 27.77 6.41 -3.00
CA GLU A 26 28.76 5.85 -3.92
C GLU A 26 28.33 4.49 -4.48
N TYR A 27 27.88 3.60 -3.62
CA TYR A 27 27.43 2.26 -4.02
C TYR A 27 26.26 2.31 -5.01
N PHE A 28 25.26 3.15 -4.76
CA PHE A 28 24.12 3.30 -5.67
C PHE A 28 24.55 3.87 -7.03
N ALA A 29 25.44 4.86 -7.03
CA ALA A 29 26.00 5.42 -8.27
C ALA A 29 26.83 4.40 -9.05
N GLU A 30 27.66 3.61 -8.37
CA GLU A 30 28.45 2.54 -8.98
C GLU A 30 27.60 1.41 -9.55
N LEU A 31 26.50 1.07 -8.90
CA LEU A 31 25.51 0.12 -9.40
C LEU A 31 24.85 0.62 -10.69
N GLY A 32 24.77 1.95 -10.88
CA GLY A 32 24.16 2.59 -12.03
C GLY A 32 22.78 3.21 -11.76
N ILE A 33 22.36 3.27 -10.50
CA ILE A 33 21.15 3.97 -10.08
C ILE A 33 21.24 5.45 -10.39
N SER A 34 20.14 6.07 -10.73
CA SER A 34 20.08 7.52 -10.98
C SER A 34 19.39 8.29 -9.85
N HIS A 35 18.46 7.66 -9.15
CA HIS A 35 17.68 8.29 -8.08
C HIS A 35 17.50 7.33 -6.90
N LEU A 36 17.72 7.84 -5.70
CA LEU A 36 17.33 7.16 -4.48
C LEU A 36 15.85 7.39 -4.23
N TYR A 37 15.06 6.34 -4.11
CA TYR A 37 13.64 6.39 -3.79
C TYR A 37 13.46 6.06 -2.30
N CYS A 38 13.13 7.07 -1.51
CA CYS A 38 13.01 6.95 -0.06
C CYS A 38 11.58 6.64 0.36
N SER A 39 11.41 5.74 1.36
CA SER A 39 10.16 5.62 2.10
C SER A 39 9.78 6.97 2.73
N PRO A 40 8.53 7.16 3.21
CA PRO A 40 8.11 8.43 3.80
C PRO A 40 9.04 8.85 4.95
N TYR A 41 9.46 10.11 4.96
CA TYR A 41 10.39 10.64 5.97
C TYR A 41 9.96 11.98 6.57
N LEU A 42 8.72 12.41 6.35
CA LEU A 42 8.12 13.45 7.17
C LEU A 42 7.94 12.94 8.60
N GLN A 43 7.74 13.84 9.57
CA GLN A 43 7.70 13.42 10.96
C GLN A 43 6.59 12.39 11.20
N ALA A 44 7.01 11.19 11.47
CA ALA A 44 6.15 10.04 11.78
C ALA A 44 5.97 9.89 13.30
N THR A 45 5.12 8.94 13.70
CA THR A 45 4.99 8.50 15.09
C THR A 45 6.36 8.07 15.62
N PRO A 46 6.77 8.44 16.84
CA PRO A 46 8.05 8.02 17.41
C PRO A 46 8.25 6.49 17.37
N GLY A 47 9.40 6.07 16.88
CA GLY A 47 9.72 4.64 16.71
C GLY A 47 9.09 3.97 15.49
N SER A 48 8.44 4.70 14.61
CA SER A 48 7.91 4.17 13.35
C SER A 48 9.00 3.49 12.52
N THR A 49 8.73 2.30 12.02
CA THR A 49 9.64 1.50 11.18
C THR A 49 9.36 1.62 9.68
N HIS A 50 8.37 2.45 9.29
CA HIS A 50 7.92 2.56 7.90
C HIS A 50 7.66 4.00 7.43
N GLY A 51 7.31 4.93 8.32
CA GLY A 51 7.10 6.34 8.01
C GLY A 51 5.73 6.72 7.45
N TYR A 52 4.82 5.77 7.17
CA TYR A 52 3.47 6.06 6.65
C TYR A 52 2.52 6.66 7.70
N ASP A 53 2.86 6.59 8.96
CA ASP A 53 2.11 7.12 10.10
C ASP A 53 2.56 8.56 10.45
N VAL A 54 2.46 9.45 9.47
CA VAL A 54 2.86 10.87 9.59
C VAL A 54 2.02 11.58 10.66
N VAL A 55 2.67 12.30 11.56
CA VAL A 55 2.05 13.12 12.60
C VAL A 55 2.25 14.63 12.39
N ASP A 56 3.26 15.04 11.62
CA ASP A 56 3.49 16.45 11.26
C ASP A 56 4.15 16.56 9.87
N HIS A 57 3.41 17.07 8.90
CA HIS A 57 3.89 17.31 7.52
C HIS A 57 4.87 18.48 7.39
N ARG A 58 5.05 19.28 8.43
CA ARG A 58 5.90 20.49 8.40
C ARG A 58 7.33 20.21 8.90
N ARG A 59 7.62 18.97 9.29
CA ARG A 59 8.89 18.56 9.86
C ARG A 59 9.43 17.29 9.20
N ILE A 60 10.76 17.22 9.15
CA ILE A 60 11.47 15.99 8.80
C ILE A 60 11.56 15.12 10.05
N ASN A 61 11.48 13.82 9.90
CA ASN A 61 11.48 12.87 10.99
C ASN A 61 12.79 12.92 11.78
N GLU A 62 12.68 13.26 13.06
CA GLU A 62 13.84 13.39 13.97
C GLU A 62 14.51 12.03 14.24
N ASP A 63 13.75 10.94 14.26
CA ASP A 63 14.30 9.59 14.46
C ASP A 63 15.21 9.14 13.31
N LEU A 64 15.11 9.80 12.15
CA LEU A 64 15.96 9.57 10.98
C LEU A 64 17.17 10.50 10.91
N GLY A 65 17.33 11.41 11.87
CA GLY A 65 18.39 12.44 11.90
C GLY A 65 17.92 13.86 11.57
N GLY A 66 16.60 14.07 11.43
CA GLY A 66 15.97 15.38 11.25
C GLY A 66 16.48 16.14 10.03
N ALA A 67 16.28 17.43 10.02
CA ALA A 67 16.67 18.31 8.90
C ALA A 67 18.18 18.27 8.61
N ALA A 68 19.01 18.15 9.64
CA ALA A 68 20.47 18.10 9.46
C ALA A 68 20.92 16.79 8.78
N GLY A 69 20.35 15.64 9.17
CA GLY A 69 20.64 14.34 8.53
C GLY A 69 20.18 14.33 7.08
N HIS A 70 18.97 14.81 6.81
CA HIS A 70 18.46 14.95 5.43
C HIS A 70 19.37 15.82 4.55
N ALA A 71 19.85 16.95 5.06
CA ALA A 71 20.77 17.82 4.31
C ALA A 71 22.09 17.10 3.99
N ARG A 72 22.64 16.30 4.92
CA ARG A 72 23.85 15.49 4.64
C ARG A 72 23.59 14.43 3.59
N MET A 73 22.47 13.71 3.68
CA MET A 73 22.07 12.72 2.66
C MET A 73 21.94 13.38 1.29
N HIS A 74 21.20 14.49 1.19
CA HIS A 74 21.06 15.23 -0.06
C HIS A 74 22.41 15.63 -0.64
N SER A 75 23.33 16.18 0.18
CA SER A 75 24.66 16.58 -0.27
C SER A 75 25.46 15.38 -0.80
N ALA A 76 25.42 14.23 -0.11
CA ALA A 76 26.11 13.02 -0.55
C ALA A 76 25.50 12.49 -1.87
N LEU A 77 24.19 12.48 -2.01
CA LEU A 77 23.53 12.07 -3.26
C LEU A 77 23.97 12.94 -4.43
N ARG A 78 24.00 14.28 -4.25
CA ARG A 78 24.44 15.23 -5.29
C ARG A 78 25.91 15.09 -5.65
N GLU A 79 26.79 14.79 -4.70
CA GLU A 79 28.21 14.53 -4.94
C GLU A 79 28.43 13.37 -5.93
N TYR A 80 27.59 12.33 -5.85
CA TYR A 80 27.64 11.18 -6.74
C TYR A 80 26.66 11.28 -7.95
N GLY A 81 26.05 12.43 -8.16
CA GLY A 81 25.15 12.68 -9.29
C GLY A 81 23.81 11.94 -9.21
N LEU A 82 23.38 11.63 -7.99
CA LEU A 82 22.09 10.98 -7.73
C LEU A 82 20.99 12.00 -7.44
N GLY A 83 19.79 11.74 -7.97
CA GLY A 83 18.56 12.43 -7.61
C GLY A 83 17.84 11.75 -6.46
N GLN A 84 16.70 12.32 -6.08
CA GLN A 84 15.89 11.82 -4.97
C GLN A 84 14.40 11.81 -5.32
N VAL A 85 13.72 10.71 -4.98
CA VAL A 85 12.27 10.54 -5.05
C VAL A 85 11.72 10.27 -3.66
N LEU A 86 10.66 10.95 -3.27
CA LEU A 86 9.99 10.78 -1.98
C LEU A 86 8.70 9.99 -2.14
N ASP A 87 8.48 9.03 -1.24
CA ASP A 87 7.17 8.43 -1.02
C ASP A 87 6.31 9.40 -0.19
N LEU A 88 5.29 9.96 -0.81
CA LEU A 88 4.43 11.00 -0.26
C LEU A 88 3.08 10.42 0.16
N VAL A 89 2.67 10.66 1.40
CA VAL A 89 1.44 10.13 2.01
C VAL A 89 0.40 11.24 2.16
N PRO A 90 -0.46 11.51 1.15
CA PRO A 90 -1.45 12.57 1.25
C PRO A 90 -2.77 12.11 1.89
N ASN A 91 -3.13 10.83 1.80
CA ASN A 91 -4.47 10.35 2.12
C ASN A 91 -4.82 10.42 3.61
N HIS A 92 -3.85 10.30 4.51
CA HIS A 92 -4.10 10.15 5.95
C HIS A 92 -2.96 10.69 6.82
N MET A 93 -3.25 10.89 8.10
CA MET A 93 -2.28 11.15 9.17
C MET A 93 -2.54 10.23 10.36
N ALA A 94 -1.47 9.92 11.09
CA ALA A 94 -1.59 9.25 12.37
C ALA A 94 -2.14 10.18 13.43
N ILE A 95 -3.06 9.65 14.25
CA ILE A 95 -3.72 10.39 15.34
C ILE A 95 -3.26 9.94 16.72
N VAL A 96 -2.05 9.39 16.79
CA VAL A 96 -1.44 9.00 18.07
C VAL A 96 -1.15 10.25 18.89
N SER A 97 -1.97 10.46 19.90
CA SER A 97 -1.87 11.61 20.80
C SER A 97 -0.75 11.39 21.83
N PRO A 98 0.10 12.38 22.12
CA PRO A 98 0.00 13.81 21.77
C PRO A 98 0.82 14.25 20.55
N TYR A 99 1.32 13.33 19.73
CA TYR A 99 2.34 13.60 18.71
C TYR A 99 1.81 14.36 17.47
N ASN A 100 0.50 14.27 17.17
CA ASN A 100 -0.13 15.04 16.11
C ASN A 100 -0.78 16.32 16.70
N PRO A 101 -0.17 17.51 16.48
CA PRO A 101 -0.67 18.76 17.07
C PRO A 101 -2.00 19.22 16.47
N TRP A 102 -2.28 18.88 15.20
CA TRP A 102 -3.55 19.20 14.55
C TRP A 102 -4.70 18.39 15.13
N TRP A 103 -4.47 17.07 15.29
CA TRP A 103 -5.47 16.20 15.92
C TRP A 103 -5.68 16.51 17.40
N TRP A 104 -4.62 16.91 18.11
CA TRP A 104 -4.74 17.37 19.48
C TRP A 104 -5.70 18.56 19.59
N ASP A 105 -5.58 19.55 18.69
CA ASP A 105 -6.48 20.71 18.66
C ASP A 105 -7.92 20.31 18.31
N VAL A 106 -8.10 19.31 17.41
CA VAL A 106 -9.43 18.75 17.09
C VAL A 106 -10.09 18.14 18.33
N LEU A 107 -9.38 17.32 19.09
CA LEU A 107 -9.92 16.72 20.32
C LEU A 107 -10.21 17.76 21.40
N GLU A 108 -9.38 18.78 21.49
CA GLU A 108 -9.52 19.86 22.47
C GLU A 108 -10.69 20.78 22.17
N ASN A 109 -10.92 21.14 20.91
CA ASN A 109 -11.84 22.18 20.50
C ASN A 109 -13.08 21.68 19.73
N GLY A 110 -13.13 20.41 19.34
CA GLY A 110 -14.21 19.81 18.54
C GLY A 110 -14.38 20.48 17.17
N PRO A 111 -15.61 20.66 16.68
CA PRO A 111 -15.89 21.31 15.39
C PRO A 111 -15.34 22.74 15.27
N ALA A 112 -15.12 23.45 16.38
CA ALA A 112 -14.51 24.78 16.40
C ALA A 112 -12.96 24.75 16.44
N SER A 113 -12.32 23.60 16.17
CA SER A 113 -10.88 23.52 15.92
C SER A 113 -10.50 24.23 14.64
N ASN A 114 -9.31 24.85 14.62
CA ASN A 114 -8.74 25.40 13.40
C ASN A 114 -8.43 24.29 12.35
N TYR A 115 -8.35 23.04 12.78
CA TYR A 115 -8.02 21.86 11.96
C TYR A 115 -9.21 20.91 11.79
N ALA A 116 -10.43 21.32 12.18
CA ALA A 116 -11.62 20.46 12.07
C ALA A 116 -11.95 20.07 10.62
N SER A 117 -11.63 20.94 9.64
CA SER A 117 -11.80 20.67 8.21
C SER A 117 -10.63 19.90 7.57
N TYR A 118 -9.49 19.73 8.26
CA TYR A 118 -8.34 19.01 7.72
C TYR A 118 -8.57 17.52 7.67
N PHE A 119 -9.27 17.00 8.66
CA PHE A 119 -9.57 15.59 8.81
C PHE A 119 -10.99 15.28 8.32
N ASP A 120 -11.13 14.10 7.74
CA ASP A 120 -12.41 13.64 7.21
C ASP A 120 -13.30 13.05 8.33
N VAL A 121 -13.73 13.95 9.23
CA VAL A 121 -14.62 13.65 10.37
C VAL A 121 -16.04 14.05 10.03
N ASP A 122 -17.00 13.17 10.29
CA ASP A 122 -18.42 13.44 10.24
C ASP A 122 -18.91 13.97 11.60
N TRP A 123 -19.07 15.29 11.70
CA TRP A 123 -19.53 15.96 12.90
C TRP A 123 -21.05 15.88 13.11
N GLU A 124 -21.82 15.59 12.03
CA GLU A 124 -23.27 15.53 12.05
C GLU A 124 -23.79 14.09 11.92
N THR A 125 -23.11 13.14 12.54
CA THR A 125 -23.46 11.73 12.42
C THR A 125 -24.92 11.47 12.78
N PRO A 126 -25.59 10.47 12.17
CA PRO A 126 -26.97 10.08 12.51
C PRO A 126 -27.12 9.70 13.97
N GLU A 127 -26.06 9.15 14.55
CA GLU A 127 -26.01 8.72 15.95
C GLU A 127 -25.90 9.92 16.88
N LYS A 128 -27.02 10.32 17.51
CA LYS A 128 -27.10 11.51 18.38
C LYS A 128 -26.01 11.56 19.45
N ARG A 129 -25.59 10.40 19.98
CA ARG A 129 -24.55 10.28 21.01
C ARG A 129 -23.14 10.65 20.53
N LEU A 130 -22.93 10.67 19.20
CA LEU A 130 -21.64 10.96 18.57
C LEU A 130 -21.62 12.33 17.89
N ARG A 131 -22.73 13.05 17.85
CA ARG A 131 -22.79 14.39 17.24
C ARG A 131 -21.81 15.33 17.93
N ASN A 132 -21.02 16.04 17.12
CA ASN A 132 -19.99 16.99 17.57
C ASN A 132 -18.92 16.35 18.46
N SER A 133 -18.73 15.04 18.36
CA SER A 133 -17.77 14.30 19.17
C SER A 133 -17.09 13.21 18.32
N VAL A 134 -15.80 12.99 18.58
CA VAL A 134 -15.02 11.96 17.90
C VAL A 134 -15.01 10.69 18.74
N LEU A 135 -15.42 9.55 18.17
CA LEU A 135 -15.25 8.26 18.81
C LEU A 135 -13.78 7.83 18.78
N ILE A 136 -13.19 7.54 19.93
CA ILE A 136 -11.80 7.09 20.08
C ILE A 136 -11.80 5.64 20.58
N PRO A 137 -11.65 4.65 19.69
CA PRO A 137 -11.75 3.23 20.00
C PRO A 137 -10.41 2.66 20.49
N VAL A 138 -10.00 3.02 21.72
CA VAL A 138 -8.69 2.61 22.29
C VAL A 138 -8.81 1.72 23.52
N LEU A 139 -10.01 1.60 24.11
CA LEU A 139 -10.18 0.84 25.35
C LEU A 139 -10.12 -0.66 25.08
N GLY A 140 -9.43 -1.38 25.95
CA GLY A 140 -9.29 -2.85 25.89
C GLY A 140 -10.56 -3.62 26.25
N ASP A 141 -11.52 -2.96 26.94
CA ASP A 141 -12.81 -3.54 27.33
C ASP A 141 -13.90 -2.46 27.27
N GLN A 142 -15.13 -2.82 27.61
CA GLN A 142 -16.27 -1.91 27.69
C GLN A 142 -15.96 -0.71 28.57
N TYR A 143 -16.35 0.49 28.14
CA TYR A 143 -16.06 1.75 28.81
C TYR A 143 -16.35 1.72 30.33
N GLY A 144 -17.49 1.17 30.76
CA GLY A 144 -17.86 1.08 32.19
C GLY A 144 -16.87 0.23 32.97
N VAL A 145 -16.45 -0.90 32.43
CA VAL A 145 -15.47 -1.82 33.07
C VAL A 145 -14.13 -1.11 33.24
N VAL A 146 -13.62 -0.45 32.17
CA VAL A 146 -12.35 0.27 32.20
C VAL A 146 -12.41 1.49 33.13
N LEU A 147 -13.55 2.17 33.22
CA LEU A 147 -13.77 3.26 34.16
C LEU A 147 -13.75 2.76 35.61
N GLU A 148 -14.41 1.64 35.90
CA GLU A 148 -14.46 1.04 37.23
C GLU A 148 -13.11 0.50 37.69
N SER A 149 -12.31 -0.09 36.77
CA SER A 149 -10.95 -0.57 37.07
C SER A 149 -9.97 0.56 37.42
N GLY A 150 -10.29 1.82 37.04
CA GLY A 150 -9.46 2.99 37.33
C GLY A 150 -8.27 3.16 36.39
N GLU A 151 -8.34 2.58 35.23
CA GLU A 151 -7.31 2.71 34.19
C GLU A 151 -7.36 4.06 33.47
N ILE A 152 -8.54 4.72 33.45
CA ILE A 152 -8.69 6.10 32.95
C ILE A 152 -8.38 7.06 34.09
N VAL A 153 -7.43 7.94 33.88
CA VAL A 153 -6.92 8.85 34.93
C VAL A 153 -6.83 10.27 34.38
N LEU A 154 -7.33 11.23 35.16
CA LEU A 154 -7.08 12.66 34.95
C LEU A 154 -5.71 13.02 35.51
N GLU A 155 -4.87 13.65 34.68
CA GLU A 155 -3.52 14.08 35.04
C GLU A 155 -3.31 15.56 34.74
N ARG A 156 -2.28 16.16 35.35
CA ARG A 156 -1.88 17.55 35.10
C ARG A 156 -0.37 17.63 34.90
N ASP A 157 0.04 18.38 33.88
CA ASP A 157 1.40 18.84 33.68
C ASP A 157 1.38 20.37 33.53
N GLY A 158 1.86 21.06 34.55
CA GLY A 158 1.73 22.50 34.62
C GLY A 158 0.27 22.97 34.60
N ALA A 159 -0.10 23.77 33.60
CA ALA A 159 -1.44 24.28 33.37
C ALA A 159 -2.25 23.39 32.40
N VAL A 160 -1.67 22.30 31.88
CA VAL A 160 -2.31 21.40 30.93
C VAL A 160 -2.90 20.21 31.68
N LEU A 161 -4.21 19.97 31.52
CA LEU A 161 -4.87 18.79 32.03
C LEU A 161 -5.11 17.80 30.88
N THR A 162 -4.87 16.55 31.17
CA THR A 162 -5.03 15.44 30.19
C THR A 162 -5.76 14.26 30.82
N VAL A 163 -6.50 13.54 29.99
CA VAL A 163 -7.03 12.23 30.33
C VAL A 163 -6.03 11.19 29.81
N ARG A 164 -5.56 10.29 30.66
CA ARG A 164 -4.66 9.20 30.31
C ARG A 164 -5.35 7.84 30.40
N TYR A 165 -5.09 7.02 29.41
CA TYR A 165 -5.38 5.60 29.39
C TYR A 165 -4.15 4.84 28.86
N HIS A 166 -3.46 4.12 29.72
CA HIS A 166 -2.14 3.52 29.42
C HIS A 166 -1.17 4.55 28.82
N GLU A 167 -0.67 4.30 27.61
CA GLU A 167 0.19 5.21 26.85
C GLU A 167 -0.56 6.37 26.17
N HIS A 168 -1.87 6.24 26.02
CA HIS A 168 -2.69 7.26 25.35
C HIS A 168 -2.97 8.46 26.25
N ARG A 169 -2.85 9.65 25.68
CA ARG A 169 -3.19 10.91 26.34
C ARG A 169 -4.11 11.74 25.47
N PHE A 170 -5.12 12.34 26.10
CA PHE A 170 -6.12 13.14 25.44
C PHE A 170 -6.28 14.48 26.14
N PRO A 171 -6.47 15.61 25.38
CA PRO A 171 -6.65 16.91 26.00
C PRO A 171 -7.98 17.01 26.75
N VAL A 172 -8.01 17.75 27.81
CA VAL A 172 -9.25 18.16 28.47
C VAL A 172 -9.81 19.39 27.77
N ALA A 173 -11.07 19.33 27.35
CA ALA A 173 -11.74 20.42 26.67
C ALA A 173 -11.74 21.68 27.54
N PRO A 174 -11.35 22.87 27.01
CA PRO A 174 -11.12 24.07 27.81
C PRO A 174 -12.31 24.48 28.70
N ARG A 175 -13.54 24.35 28.19
CA ARG A 175 -14.75 24.70 28.99
C ARG A 175 -14.98 23.79 30.18
N SER A 176 -14.50 22.54 30.16
CA SER A 176 -14.65 21.60 31.26
C SER A 176 -13.66 21.83 32.42
N LEU A 177 -12.72 22.75 32.23
CA LEU A 177 -11.83 23.23 33.30
C LEU A 177 -12.58 24.05 34.37
N ASP A 178 -13.75 24.62 34.05
CA ASP A 178 -14.54 25.43 34.95
C ASP A 178 -14.81 24.76 36.31
N THR A 179 -15.28 23.52 36.27
CA THR A 179 -15.60 22.75 37.49
C THR A 179 -14.36 22.39 38.31
N ILE A 180 -13.26 22.04 37.63
CA ILE A 180 -12.00 21.67 38.29
C ILE A 180 -11.36 22.87 38.95
N LEU A 181 -11.25 23.98 38.21
CA LEU A 181 -10.65 25.20 38.71
C LEU A 181 -11.51 25.86 39.82
N SER A 182 -12.87 25.85 39.70
CA SER A 182 -13.77 26.33 40.74
C SER A 182 -13.59 25.58 42.07
N ALA A 183 -13.52 24.23 42.00
CA ALA A 183 -13.31 23.40 43.18
C ALA A 183 -11.92 23.67 43.83
N ALA A 184 -10.89 23.88 43.03
CA ALA A 184 -9.55 24.22 43.52
C ALA A 184 -9.53 25.63 44.11
N ALA A 185 -10.21 26.63 43.52
CA ALA A 185 -10.32 27.99 44.01
C ALA A 185 -10.96 28.03 45.39
N LEU A 186 -12.06 27.27 45.58
CA LEU A 186 -12.70 27.15 46.90
C LEU A 186 -11.77 26.56 47.97
N ARG A 187 -10.86 25.64 47.61
CA ARG A 187 -9.91 25.02 48.54
C ARG A 187 -8.78 25.92 48.95
N CYS A 188 -8.24 26.72 48.03
CA CYS A 188 -7.12 27.61 48.31
C CYS A 188 -7.54 29.06 48.58
N GLY A 189 -8.82 29.40 48.44
CA GLY A 189 -9.32 30.75 48.64
C GLY A 189 -8.84 31.75 47.60
N SER A 190 -8.57 31.32 46.33
CA SER A 190 -8.05 32.20 45.28
C SER A 190 -9.18 32.77 44.43
N ASP A 191 -9.44 34.06 44.55
CA ASP A 191 -10.41 34.77 43.71
C ASP A 191 -9.96 34.79 42.22
N GLU A 192 -8.66 34.82 41.95
CA GLU A 192 -8.10 34.80 40.61
C GLU A 192 -8.33 33.47 39.93
N LEU A 193 -8.17 32.37 40.67
CA LEU A 193 -8.47 31.03 40.13
C LEU A 193 -9.97 30.85 39.91
N ALA A 194 -10.83 31.40 40.76
CA ALA A 194 -12.28 31.43 40.60
C ALA A 194 -12.69 32.21 39.32
N PHE A 195 -12.06 33.38 39.10
CA PHE A 195 -12.24 34.16 37.88
C PHE A 195 -11.84 33.37 36.62
N LEU A 196 -10.69 32.69 36.66
CA LEU A 196 -10.25 31.84 35.54
C LEU A 196 -11.26 30.72 35.26
N ALA A 197 -11.76 30.04 36.29
CA ALA A 197 -12.75 28.99 36.17
C ALA A 197 -14.00 29.49 35.43
N ASP A 198 -14.54 30.60 35.87
CA ASP A 198 -15.74 31.24 35.31
C ASP A 198 -15.51 31.64 33.84
N THR A 199 -14.32 32.15 33.54
CA THR A 199 -13.96 32.61 32.18
C THR A 199 -13.75 31.42 31.21
N PHE A 200 -13.10 30.33 31.66
CA PHE A 200 -13.03 29.11 30.86
C PHE A 200 -14.43 28.54 30.54
N GLY A 201 -15.35 28.53 31.50
CA GLY A 201 -16.73 28.12 31.35
C GLY A 201 -17.51 28.94 30.31
N ARG A 202 -17.12 30.21 30.10
CA ARG A 202 -17.75 31.14 29.14
C ARG A 202 -17.10 31.17 27.74
N LEU A 203 -16.05 30.43 27.49
CA LEU A 203 -15.52 30.30 26.11
C LEU A 203 -16.61 29.94 25.13
N PRO A 204 -16.55 30.38 23.86
CA PRO A 204 -17.51 29.95 22.82
C PRO A 204 -17.69 28.45 22.81
N LEU A 205 -18.90 27.97 22.50
CA LEU A 205 -19.18 26.52 22.41
C LEU A 205 -18.34 25.86 21.31
N PRO A 206 -17.98 24.59 21.45
CA PRO A 206 -17.28 23.86 20.36
C PRO A 206 -18.13 23.71 19.10
N THR A 207 -19.43 23.94 19.19
CA THR A 207 -20.37 23.94 18.05
C THR A 207 -20.53 25.33 17.41
N ALA A 208 -19.94 26.36 17.95
CA ALA A 208 -19.92 27.70 17.34
C ALA A 208 -18.73 27.79 16.37
N THR A 209 -18.96 27.41 15.12
CA THR A 209 -17.95 27.22 14.07
C THR A 209 -17.76 28.43 13.16
N ASP A 210 -18.49 29.52 13.41
CA ASP A 210 -18.24 30.78 12.70
C ASP A 210 -16.83 31.33 13.00
N LEU A 211 -16.26 32.02 12.05
CA LEU A 211 -14.87 32.49 12.11
C LEU A 211 -14.55 33.36 13.34
N GLU A 212 -15.51 34.22 13.75
CA GLU A 212 -15.33 35.10 14.90
C GLU A 212 -15.31 34.31 16.21
N SER A 213 -16.27 33.40 16.40
CA SER A 213 -16.36 32.52 17.56
C SER A 213 -15.13 31.62 17.68
N THR A 214 -14.70 31.03 16.57
CA THR A 214 -13.51 30.18 16.52
C THR A 214 -12.25 30.98 16.91
N ARG A 215 -12.00 32.13 16.27
CA ARG A 215 -10.86 32.99 16.59
C ARG A 215 -10.87 33.46 18.07
N ARG A 216 -12.04 33.83 18.56
CA ARG A 216 -12.22 34.23 19.95
C ARG A 216 -11.92 33.09 20.91
N ARG A 217 -12.44 31.88 20.62
CA ARG A 217 -12.21 30.68 21.43
C ARG A 217 -10.71 30.37 21.55
N HIS A 218 -9.98 30.33 20.45
CA HIS A 218 -8.54 30.04 20.47
C HIS A 218 -7.73 31.12 21.17
N ARG A 219 -7.94 32.39 20.83
CA ARG A 219 -7.25 33.51 21.48
C ARG A 219 -7.49 33.52 22.98
N ASP A 220 -8.75 33.47 23.41
CA ASP A 220 -9.11 33.60 24.83
C ASP A 220 -8.60 32.36 25.60
N LYS A 221 -8.69 31.17 25.06
CA LYS A 221 -8.09 29.93 25.61
C LYS A 221 -6.60 30.10 25.89
N ASP A 222 -5.84 30.60 24.92
CA ASP A 222 -4.37 30.74 25.04
C ASP A 222 -4.00 31.79 26.10
N VAL A 223 -4.74 32.88 26.16
CA VAL A 223 -4.57 33.92 27.21
C VAL A 223 -4.86 33.34 28.60
N LEU A 224 -5.95 32.60 28.74
CA LEU A 224 -6.35 31.97 29.99
C LEU A 224 -5.32 30.92 30.47
N ARG A 225 -4.80 30.13 29.56
CA ARG A 225 -3.71 29.15 29.85
C ARG A 225 -2.43 29.83 30.31
N THR A 226 -2.06 30.92 29.65
CA THR A 226 -0.91 31.73 30.06
C THR A 226 -1.11 32.28 31.45
N PHE A 227 -2.33 32.76 31.74
CA PHE A 227 -2.65 33.28 33.06
C PHE A 227 -2.64 32.17 34.14
N LEU A 228 -3.23 31.02 33.88
CA LEU A 228 -3.17 29.85 34.77
C LEU A 228 -1.73 29.40 35.03
N THR A 229 -0.89 29.36 33.98
CA THR A 229 0.54 29.01 34.11
C THR A 229 1.26 30.00 35.02
N ARG A 230 0.97 31.31 34.90
CA ARG A 230 1.52 32.37 35.78
C ARG A 230 1.05 32.18 37.21
N LEU A 231 -0.26 31.95 37.40
CA LEU A 231 -0.86 31.77 38.72
C LEU A 231 -0.25 30.58 39.49
N LEU A 232 -0.07 29.46 38.81
CA LEU A 232 0.59 28.27 39.36
C LEU A 232 2.03 28.51 39.79
N ARG A 233 2.74 29.44 39.17
CA ARG A 233 4.12 29.78 39.49
C ARG A 233 4.18 30.79 40.65
N GLU A 234 3.26 31.75 40.66
CA GLU A 234 3.27 32.87 41.63
C GLU A 234 2.59 32.50 42.96
N HIS A 235 1.60 31.60 42.95
CA HIS A 235 0.79 31.20 44.08
C HIS A 235 1.00 29.71 44.41
N ARG A 236 1.83 29.45 45.42
CA ARG A 236 2.27 28.09 45.78
C ARG A 236 1.14 27.16 46.23
N GLU A 237 0.01 27.70 46.72
CA GLU A 237 -1.17 26.99 47.19
C GLU A 237 -2.04 26.43 46.05
N VAL A 238 -2.00 27.05 44.88
CA VAL A 238 -2.87 26.69 43.73
C VAL A 238 -2.56 25.31 43.18
N GLY A 239 -1.28 24.97 43.01
CA GLY A 239 -0.86 23.68 42.51
C GLY A 239 -1.39 22.51 43.37
N PRO A 240 -1.08 22.48 44.69
CA PRO A 240 -1.60 21.44 45.59
C PRO A 240 -3.14 21.38 45.65
N ALA A 241 -3.83 22.51 45.54
CA ALA A 241 -5.30 22.53 45.53
C ALA A 241 -5.87 21.85 44.27
N LEU A 242 -5.25 22.10 43.10
CA LEU A 242 -5.59 21.43 41.85
C LEU A 242 -5.30 19.93 41.95
N ASP A 243 -4.14 19.53 42.45
CA ASP A 243 -3.76 18.13 42.57
C ASP A 243 -4.72 17.36 43.50
N ALA A 244 -5.18 18.01 44.58
CA ALA A 244 -6.17 17.44 45.48
C ALA A 244 -7.54 17.23 44.77
N VAL A 245 -7.99 18.20 43.96
CA VAL A 245 -9.25 18.08 43.21
C VAL A 245 -9.13 16.96 42.14
N ILE A 246 -8.02 16.91 41.41
CA ILE A 246 -7.74 15.85 40.42
C ILE A 246 -7.76 14.48 41.10
N SER A 247 -7.10 14.34 42.25
CA SER A 247 -7.11 13.08 43.00
C SER A 247 -8.51 12.67 43.44
N GLU A 248 -9.35 13.62 43.86
CA GLU A 248 -10.74 13.36 44.26
C GLU A 248 -11.59 12.94 43.04
N ILE A 249 -11.43 13.58 41.89
CA ILE A 249 -12.11 13.19 40.66
C ILE A 249 -11.72 11.74 40.26
N ASN A 250 -10.44 11.41 40.35
CA ASN A 250 -9.95 10.05 40.02
C ASN A 250 -10.47 8.99 41.00
N GLN A 251 -10.73 9.35 42.24
CA GLN A 251 -11.32 8.43 43.23
C GLN A 251 -12.82 8.26 43.06
N ARG A 252 -13.50 9.21 42.43
CA ARG A 252 -14.96 9.20 42.21
C ARG A 252 -15.31 8.92 40.76
N ARG A 253 -15.70 7.68 40.46
CA ARG A 253 -16.01 7.23 39.09
C ARG A 253 -17.10 8.05 38.39
N ASP A 254 -18.13 8.44 39.13
CA ASP A 254 -19.21 9.30 38.65
C ASP A 254 -18.69 10.73 38.28
N ALA A 255 -17.78 11.29 39.06
CA ALA A 255 -17.20 12.60 38.77
C ALA A 255 -16.31 12.56 37.52
N LEU A 256 -15.49 11.51 37.40
CA LEU A 256 -14.66 11.30 36.22
C LEU A 256 -15.52 11.04 34.97
N HIS A 257 -16.58 10.23 35.09
CA HIS A 257 -17.53 10.01 33.98
C HIS A 257 -18.18 11.32 33.53
N LEU A 258 -18.68 12.15 34.43
CA LEU A 258 -19.28 13.44 34.09
C LEU A 258 -18.28 14.39 33.43
N LEU A 259 -17.00 14.34 33.78
CA LEU A 259 -15.96 15.09 33.10
C LEU A 259 -15.73 14.57 31.67
N LEU A 260 -15.69 13.26 31.50
CA LEU A 260 -15.50 12.61 30.19
C LEU A 260 -16.66 12.89 29.22
N GLU A 261 -17.92 12.92 29.71
CA GLU A 261 -19.08 13.29 28.88
C GLU A 261 -19.09 14.74 28.38
N ARG A 262 -18.21 15.61 28.95
CA ARG A 262 -18.04 16.98 28.50
C ARG A 262 -16.91 17.18 27.48
N GLN A 263 -16.23 16.10 27.10
CA GLN A 263 -15.16 16.17 26.11
C GLN A 263 -15.73 16.19 24.67
N ASN A 264 -14.91 16.63 23.71
CA ASN A 264 -15.26 16.61 22.29
C ASN A 264 -14.94 15.24 21.66
N TYR A 265 -14.64 14.25 22.47
CA TYR A 265 -14.37 12.87 22.08
C TYR A 265 -14.99 11.91 23.09
N ARG A 266 -15.22 10.67 22.68
CA ARG A 266 -15.68 9.56 23.50
C ARG A 266 -14.69 8.41 23.44
N LEU A 267 -14.15 8.01 24.58
CA LEU A 267 -13.36 6.79 24.69
C LEU A 267 -14.29 5.59 24.57
N ALA A 268 -13.94 4.63 23.74
CA ALA A 268 -14.76 3.47 23.47
C ALA A 268 -13.94 2.19 23.38
N TYR A 269 -14.60 1.05 23.61
CA TYR A 269 -14.05 -0.27 23.37
C TYR A 269 -13.62 -0.39 21.89
N TRP A 270 -12.42 -0.91 21.65
CA TRP A 270 -11.81 -0.91 20.30
C TRP A 270 -12.69 -1.58 19.24
N ARG A 271 -13.52 -2.58 19.63
CA ARG A 271 -14.46 -3.25 18.70
C ARG A 271 -15.58 -2.36 18.20
N ALA A 272 -15.87 -1.25 18.86
CA ALA A 272 -16.89 -0.32 18.39
C ALA A 272 -16.49 0.35 17.05
N ALA A 273 -15.21 0.38 16.72
CA ALA A 273 -14.70 0.99 15.49
C ALA A 273 -15.28 0.41 14.21
N SER A 274 -15.55 -0.89 14.19
CA SER A 274 -16.09 -1.55 12.99
C SER A 274 -17.50 -1.10 12.62
N HIS A 275 -18.25 -0.47 13.55
CA HIS A 275 -19.65 -0.10 13.31
C HIS A 275 -19.97 1.38 13.51
N ASP A 276 -19.29 2.07 14.44
CA ASP A 276 -19.71 3.40 14.92
C ASP A 276 -18.66 4.50 14.70
N LEU A 277 -17.58 4.25 13.95
CA LEU A 277 -16.54 5.24 13.74
C LEU A 277 -17.05 6.44 12.91
N GLY A 278 -16.85 7.66 13.40
CA GLY A 278 -17.31 8.90 12.78
C GLY A 278 -16.26 9.58 11.87
N TYR A 279 -15.18 8.93 11.49
CA TYR A 279 -14.19 9.47 10.55
C TYR A 279 -13.76 8.44 9.51
N ARG A 280 -13.32 8.90 8.34
CA ARG A 280 -12.68 8.03 7.34
C ARG A 280 -11.28 7.66 7.83
N ARG A 281 -10.92 6.40 7.70
CA ARG A 281 -9.61 5.88 8.06
C ARG A 281 -8.89 5.28 6.85
N PHE A 282 -7.60 5.10 6.97
CA PHE A 282 -6.83 4.31 6.02
C PHE A 282 -7.15 2.83 6.26
N PHE A 283 -7.85 2.21 5.31
CA PHE A 283 -8.36 0.85 5.42
C PHE A 283 -9.13 0.61 6.74
N ASP A 284 -8.62 -0.28 7.59
CA ASP A 284 -9.18 -0.65 8.89
C ASP A 284 -8.33 -0.16 10.08
N ILE A 285 -7.34 0.70 9.83
CA ILE A 285 -6.42 1.19 10.86
C ILE A 285 -7.01 2.40 11.58
N ASN A 286 -7.51 2.19 12.80
CA ASN A 286 -8.21 3.21 13.59
C ASN A 286 -7.36 4.44 13.95
N THR A 287 -6.04 4.30 13.93
CA THR A 287 -5.09 5.37 14.27
C THR A 287 -4.64 6.20 13.06
N LEU A 288 -5.14 5.91 11.84
CA LEU A 288 -4.81 6.62 10.61
C LEU A 288 -6.08 7.26 10.04
N VAL A 289 -6.25 8.56 10.31
CA VAL A 289 -7.43 9.33 9.89
C VAL A 289 -7.24 9.96 8.53
N GLY A 290 -8.24 9.84 7.66
CA GLY A 290 -8.24 10.43 6.33
C GLY A 290 -8.20 11.96 6.35
N MET A 291 -7.48 12.51 5.37
CA MET A 291 -7.34 13.95 5.15
C MET A 291 -8.26 14.42 4.03
N ARG A 292 -8.68 15.69 4.09
CA ARG A 292 -9.50 16.34 3.04
C ARG A 292 -8.61 17.10 2.06
N MET A 293 -7.89 16.35 1.21
CA MET A 293 -6.96 16.94 0.23
C MET A 293 -7.64 17.76 -0.88
N GLU A 294 -8.96 17.65 -1.01
CA GLU A 294 -9.78 18.53 -1.85
C GLU A 294 -9.78 19.98 -1.37
N ASP A 295 -9.55 20.24 -0.08
CA ASP A 295 -9.39 21.58 0.48
C ASP A 295 -8.00 22.16 0.15
N GLU A 296 -7.96 23.37 -0.43
CA GLU A 296 -6.72 24.04 -0.85
C GLU A 296 -5.79 24.37 0.33
N TYR A 297 -6.36 24.74 1.49
CA TYR A 297 -5.57 25.04 2.69
C TYR A 297 -4.91 23.77 3.23
N VAL A 298 -5.64 22.66 3.26
CA VAL A 298 -5.11 21.36 3.68
C VAL A 298 -3.99 20.91 2.76
N PHE A 299 -4.19 20.99 1.45
CA PHE A 299 -3.16 20.69 0.47
C PHE A 299 -1.93 21.59 0.66
N ALA A 300 -2.10 22.89 0.80
CA ALA A 300 -0.99 23.84 0.95
C ALA A 300 -0.17 23.56 2.21
N ASP A 301 -0.82 23.32 3.35
CA ASP A 301 -0.14 23.08 4.63
C ASP A 301 0.58 21.73 4.67
N THR A 302 -0.03 20.68 4.11
CA THR A 302 0.57 19.34 4.10
C THR A 302 1.71 19.21 3.09
N HIS A 303 1.67 20.00 1.99
CA HIS A 303 2.66 19.90 0.90
C HIS A 303 3.75 20.98 0.96
N PHE A 304 3.68 21.90 1.90
CA PHE A 304 4.61 23.05 1.98
C PHE A 304 6.09 22.65 1.87
N LEU A 305 6.55 21.64 2.63
CA LEU A 305 7.95 21.21 2.55
C LEU A 305 8.26 20.50 1.23
N VAL A 306 7.39 19.62 0.77
CA VAL A 306 7.59 18.84 -0.46
C VAL A 306 7.65 19.74 -1.69
N LEU A 307 6.71 20.69 -1.79
CA LEU A 307 6.68 21.66 -2.90
C LEU A 307 7.92 22.55 -2.91
N ARG A 308 8.41 22.96 -1.73
CA ARG A 308 9.66 23.70 -1.61
C ARG A 308 10.85 22.87 -2.10
N TRP A 309 10.96 21.58 -1.69
CA TRP A 309 12.05 20.70 -2.11
C TRP A 309 12.02 20.37 -3.61
N LEU A 310 10.84 20.26 -4.18
CA LEU A 310 10.70 20.13 -5.64
C LEU A 310 11.13 21.43 -6.35
N ALA A 311 10.79 22.60 -5.79
CA ALA A 311 11.14 23.90 -6.38
C ALA A 311 12.64 24.20 -6.29
N ASP A 312 13.31 23.86 -5.20
CA ASP A 312 14.75 24.11 -5.02
C ASP A 312 15.65 22.97 -5.54
N GLY A 313 15.04 21.89 -6.08
CA GLY A 313 15.74 20.74 -6.64
C GLY A 313 16.31 19.78 -5.60
N THR A 314 15.87 19.85 -4.34
CA THR A 314 16.18 18.83 -3.33
C THR A 314 15.52 17.50 -3.67
N LEU A 315 14.30 17.53 -4.23
CA LEU A 315 13.60 16.39 -4.81
C LEU A 315 13.50 16.54 -6.33
N ASP A 316 13.55 15.42 -7.05
CA ASP A 316 13.32 15.32 -8.48
C ASP A 316 11.92 14.73 -8.80
N GLY A 317 11.30 14.05 -7.85
CA GLY A 317 9.97 13.48 -8.02
C GLY A 317 9.35 12.95 -6.74
N VAL A 318 8.11 12.49 -6.87
CA VAL A 318 7.33 11.88 -5.79
C VAL A 318 6.58 10.65 -6.28
N ARG A 319 6.45 9.68 -5.39
CA ARG A 319 5.45 8.61 -5.49
C ARG A 319 4.31 8.96 -4.56
N VAL A 320 3.12 9.09 -5.10
CA VAL A 320 1.92 9.40 -4.33
C VAL A 320 1.30 8.10 -3.83
N ASP A 321 1.30 7.94 -2.51
CA ASP A 321 0.72 6.82 -1.79
C ASP A 321 -0.81 6.87 -1.85
N HIS A 322 -1.44 5.71 -2.04
CA HIS A 322 -2.88 5.50 -1.93
C HIS A 322 -3.75 6.59 -2.60
N ILE A 323 -3.45 6.90 -3.85
CA ILE A 323 -4.16 7.95 -4.62
C ILE A 323 -5.69 7.70 -4.66
N ASP A 324 -6.12 6.42 -4.67
CA ASP A 324 -7.52 6.02 -4.72
C ASP A 324 -8.30 6.33 -3.44
N GLY A 325 -7.63 6.62 -2.33
CA GLY A 325 -8.25 7.06 -1.09
C GLY A 325 -8.73 8.52 -1.09
N LEU A 326 -8.21 9.34 -2.00
CA LEU A 326 -8.57 10.76 -2.09
C LEU A 326 -9.99 10.94 -2.66
N ARG A 327 -10.65 12.02 -2.28
CA ARG A 327 -11.99 12.36 -2.81
C ARG A 327 -11.95 12.58 -4.31
N ASP A 328 -11.04 13.42 -4.80
CA ASP A 328 -10.81 13.70 -6.22
C ASP A 328 -9.31 13.55 -6.54
N PRO A 329 -8.87 12.35 -6.96
CA PRO A 329 -7.50 12.08 -7.35
C PRO A 329 -6.96 12.99 -8.46
N GLU A 330 -7.77 13.26 -9.48
CA GLU A 330 -7.35 14.08 -10.61
C GLU A 330 -7.15 15.56 -10.22
N GLN A 331 -8.02 16.11 -9.39
CA GLN A 331 -7.85 17.47 -8.86
C GLN A 331 -6.55 17.59 -8.06
N TYR A 332 -6.27 16.62 -7.20
CA TYR A 332 -5.03 16.56 -6.42
C TYR A 332 -3.80 16.54 -7.33
N LEU A 333 -3.78 15.66 -8.33
CA LEU A 333 -2.66 15.51 -9.26
C LEU A 333 -2.47 16.78 -10.12
N ARG A 334 -3.55 17.41 -10.55
CA ARG A 334 -3.50 18.69 -11.27
C ARG A 334 -2.89 19.81 -10.40
N ARG A 335 -3.28 19.92 -9.12
CA ARG A 335 -2.69 20.88 -8.19
C ARG A 335 -1.20 20.64 -7.99
N LEU A 336 -0.79 19.38 -7.79
CA LEU A 336 0.60 19.00 -7.62
C LEU A 336 1.43 19.33 -8.86
N HIS A 337 0.94 18.97 -10.04
CA HIS A 337 1.58 19.25 -11.32
C HIS A 337 1.65 20.77 -11.63
N GLN A 338 0.57 21.52 -11.37
CA GLN A 338 0.57 22.97 -11.54
C GLN A 338 1.61 23.66 -10.65
N ALA A 339 1.79 23.18 -9.43
CA ALA A 339 2.80 23.70 -8.52
C ALA A 339 4.22 23.36 -8.98
N GLN A 340 4.43 22.17 -9.58
CA GLN A 340 5.75 21.67 -10.04
C GLN A 340 5.62 20.86 -11.34
N PRO A 341 5.53 21.53 -12.51
CA PRO A 341 5.29 20.86 -13.78
C PRO A 341 6.40 19.89 -14.22
N GLU A 342 7.63 20.11 -13.75
CA GLU A 342 8.79 19.31 -14.13
C GLU A 342 9.02 18.11 -13.18
N ALA A 343 8.22 17.97 -12.11
CA ALA A 343 8.38 16.88 -11.18
C ALA A 343 8.01 15.54 -11.82
N TRP A 344 8.83 14.51 -11.59
CA TRP A 344 8.44 13.14 -11.92
C TRP A 344 7.45 12.61 -10.89
N ILE A 345 6.19 12.45 -11.31
CA ILE A 345 5.09 12.03 -10.44
C ILE A 345 4.65 10.63 -10.88
N VAL A 346 4.73 9.67 -9.98
CA VAL A 346 4.12 8.34 -10.13
C VAL A 346 3.12 8.11 -9.02
N VAL A 347 2.08 7.33 -9.31
CA VAL A 347 1.01 7.07 -8.35
C VAL A 347 0.92 5.59 -8.01
N GLU A 348 0.67 5.30 -6.73
CA GLU A 348 0.20 3.99 -6.34
C GLU A 348 -1.25 3.84 -6.75
N LYS A 349 -1.44 3.22 -7.89
CA LYS A 349 -2.74 2.83 -8.43
C LYS A 349 -2.65 1.37 -8.86
N ILE A 350 -3.51 0.57 -8.29
CA ILE A 350 -3.67 -0.82 -8.68
C ILE A 350 -4.65 -0.89 -9.85
N LEU A 351 -4.16 -1.34 -11.00
CA LEU A 351 -4.95 -1.54 -12.21
C LEU A 351 -5.39 -3.00 -12.30
N GLU A 352 -6.70 -3.21 -12.41
CA GLU A 352 -7.26 -4.53 -12.68
C GLU A 352 -7.10 -4.92 -14.17
N PRO A 353 -7.14 -6.22 -14.51
CA PRO A 353 -7.03 -6.65 -15.89
C PRO A 353 -8.03 -5.96 -16.81
N GLY A 354 -7.53 -5.23 -17.82
CA GLY A 354 -8.35 -4.46 -18.76
C GLY A 354 -8.76 -3.06 -18.27
N GLU A 355 -8.35 -2.63 -17.08
CA GLU A 355 -8.45 -1.24 -16.63
C GLU A 355 -7.31 -0.42 -17.23
N ALA A 356 -7.62 0.77 -17.72
CA ALA A 356 -6.63 1.71 -18.24
C ALA A 356 -6.42 2.89 -17.30
N LEU A 357 -5.16 3.30 -17.14
CA LEU A 357 -4.83 4.52 -16.41
C LEU A 357 -5.39 5.74 -17.15
N ARG A 358 -5.93 6.70 -16.41
CA ARG A 358 -6.57 7.90 -16.98
C ARG A 358 -5.57 8.77 -17.73
N ALA A 359 -5.77 8.94 -19.04
CA ALA A 359 -4.90 9.78 -19.88
C ALA A 359 -4.93 11.27 -19.49
N SER A 360 -5.96 11.73 -18.78
CA SER A 360 -6.08 13.10 -18.28
C SER A 360 -5.22 13.39 -17.05
N TRP A 361 -4.66 12.35 -16.41
CA TRP A 361 -3.83 12.53 -15.23
C TRP A 361 -2.43 13.05 -15.61
N PRO A 362 -1.99 14.18 -15.07
CA PRO A 362 -0.68 14.77 -15.40
C PRO A 362 0.45 14.10 -14.60
N ILE A 363 0.71 12.83 -14.91
CA ILE A 363 1.68 11.98 -14.21
C ILE A 363 2.57 11.21 -15.19
N ALA A 364 3.64 10.61 -14.67
CA ALA A 364 4.50 9.73 -15.47
C ALA A 364 3.93 8.31 -15.60
N GLY A 365 3.06 7.87 -14.69
CA GLY A 365 2.41 6.58 -14.71
C GLY A 365 2.19 5.99 -13.30
N THR A 366 1.96 4.67 -13.24
CA THR A 366 1.80 3.90 -12.00
C THR A 366 3.15 3.53 -11.38
N THR A 367 3.12 2.94 -10.17
CA THR A 367 4.28 2.32 -9.51
C THR A 367 4.63 0.93 -10.04
N GLY A 368 3.89 0.40 -11.02
CA GLY A 368 4.27 -0.76 -11.82
C GLY A 368 3.80 -2.12 -11.32
N TYR A 369 2.75 -2.20 -10.50
CA TYR A 369 2.14 -3.50 -10.16
C TYR A 369 1.49 -4.18 -11.38
N ASP A 370 0.96 -3.41 -12.31
CA ASP A 370 0.50 -3.86 -13.62
C ASP A 370 1.64 -4.56 -14.40
N PHE A 371 2.79 -3.94 -14.48
CA PHE A 371 3.98 -4.53 -15.10
C PHE A 371 4.45 -5.80 -14.37
N LEU A 372 4.48 -5.77 -13.01
CA LEU A 372 4.85 -6.92 -12.18
C LEU A 372 4.02 -8.15 -12.54
N ASN A 373 2.69 -8.01 -12.58
CA ASN A 373 1.77 -9.12 -12.85
C ASN A 373 1.88 -9.62 -14.29
N THR A 374 2.07 -8.73 -15.24
CA THR A 374 2.28 -9.09 -16.65
C THR A 374 3.56 -9.90 -16.83
N VAL A 375 4.68 -9.48 -16.24
CA VAL A 375 5.96 -10.21 -16.34
C VAL A 375 5.91 -11.52 -15.57
N ASN A 376 5.29 -11.54 -14.38
CA ASN A 376 5.10 -12.77 -13.63
C ASN A 376 4.25 -13.80 -14.43
N GLY A 377 3.13 -13.34 -15.00
CA GLY A 377 2.27 -14.17 -15.85
C GLY A 377 2.96 -14.73 -17.10
N LEU A 378 3.93 -14.00 -17.65
CA LEU A 378 4.73 -14.43 -18.80
C LEU A 378 5.58 -15.68 -18.51
N LEU A 379 5.96 -15.88 -17.23
CA LEU A 379 6.78 -17.02 -16.77
C LEU A 379 5.95 -18.25 -16.39
N ILE A 380 4.62 -18.18 -16.49
CA ILE A 380 3.70 -19.27 -16.15
C ILE A 380 3.24 -19.99 -17.42
N ASP A 381 3.24 -21.33 -17.37
CA ASP A 381 2.66 -22.14 -18.42
C ASP A 381 1.14 -22.24 -18.26
N PRO A 382 0.33 -21.67 -19.17
CA PRO A 382 -1.12 -21.73 -19.06
C PRO A 382 -1.70 -23.14 -19.18
N ALA A 383 -0.95 -24.09 -19.72
CA ALA A 383 -1.39 -25.49 -19.82
C ALA A 383 -1.60 -26.14 -18.45
N ALA A 384 -0.96 -25.64 -17.41
CA ALA A 384 -1.09 -26.15 -16.05
C ALA A 384 -2.38 -25.72 -15.32
N GLU A 385 -3.15 -24.79 -15.85
CA GLU A 385 -4.35 -24.31 -15.18
C GLU A 385 -5.32 -25.43 -14.80
N ARG A 386 -5.69 -26.27 -15.77
CA ARG A 386 -6.66 -27.35 -15.56
C ARG A 386 -6.19 -28.41 -14.57
N PRO A 387 -4.98 -29.01 -14.72
CA PRO A 387 -4.50 -30.03 -13.78
C PRO A 387 -4.32 -29.47 -12.36
N LEU A 388 -3.78 -28.26 -12.20
CA LEU A 388 -3.62 -27.65 -10.87
C LEU A 388 -4.95 -27.27 -10.24
N THR A 389 -5.91 -26.73 -10.99
CA THR A 389 -7.25 -26.41 -10.48
C THR A 389 -7.97 -27.66 -10.00
N ARG A 390 -7.96 -28.74 -10.81
CA ARG A 390 -8.57 -30.01 -10.42
C ARG A 390 -7.94 -30.55 -9.14
N PHE A 391 -6.61 -30.59 -9.09
CA PHE A 391 -5.90 -31.09 -7.92
C PHE A 391 -6.18 -30.24 -6.66
N TYR A 392 -6.15 -28.92 -6.81
CA TYR A 392 -6.45 -28.01 -5.70
C TYR A 392 -7.80 -28.30 -5.08
N THR A 393 -8.85 -28.42 -5.90
CA THR A 393 -10.21 -28.71 -5.45
C THR A 393 -10.31 -30.11 -4.81
N GLU A 394 -9.66 -31.13 -5.41
CA GLU A 394 -9.65 -32.50 -4.87
C GLU A 394 -8.90 -32.58 -3.54
N PHE A 395 -7.80 -31.87 -3.39
CA PHE A 395 -6.93 -31.93 -2.22
C PHE A 395 -7.44 -31.10 -1.04
N THR A 396 -7.90 -29.88 -1.31
CA THR A 396 -8.30 -28.94 -0.27
C THR A 396 -9.81 -28.96 0.03
N GLY A 397 -10.62 -29.36 -0.91
CA GLY A 397 -12.09 -29.22 -0.85
C GLY A 397 -12.58 -27.80 -1.17
N GLU A 398 -11.67 -26.85 -1.46
CA GLU A 398 -12.00 -25.45 -1.70
C GLU A 398 -12.54 -25.22 -3.13
N PRO A 399 -13.34 -24.16 -3.35
CA PRO A 399 -13.91 -23.86 -4.64
C PRO A 399 -12.82 -23.49 -5.66
N ALA A 400 -13.07 -23.84 -6.94
CA ALA A 400 -12.18 -23.52 -8.05
C ALA A 400 -12.34 -22.07 -8.56
N ASP A 401 -13.44 -21.41 -8.21
CA ASP A 401 -13.83 -20.11 -8.72
C ASP A 401 -13.35 -18.98 -7.79
N PHE A 402 -12.27 -18.30 -8.20
CA PHE A 402 -11.74 -17.16 -7.46
C PHE A 402 -12.72 -15.98 -7.38
N THR A 403 -13.49 -15.73 -8.45
CA THR A 403 -14.46 -14.63 -8.47
C THR A 403 -15.50 -14.79 -7.37
N ARG A 404 -15.97 -16.01 -7.16
CA ARG A 404 -16.89 -16.32 -6.07
C ARG A 404 -16.23 -16.08 -4.71
N VAL A 405 -15.00 -16.55 -4.50
CA VAL A 405 -14.25 -16.33 -3.25
C VAL A 405 -14.08 -14.82 -3.00
N ALA A 406 -13.71 -14.04 -4.01
CA ALA A 406 -13.56 -12.60 -3.89
C ALA A 406 -14.88 -11.89 -3.48
N LEU A 407 -16.01 -12.26 -4.10
CA LEU A 407 -17.33 -11.72 -3.74
C LEU A 407 -17.70 -12.03 -2.28
N GLU A 408 -17.51 -13.28 -1.84
CA GLU A 408 -17.76 -13.70 -0.46
C GLU A 408 -16.89 -12.91 0.55
N LYS A 409 -15.63 -12.65 0.20
CA LYS A 409 -14.72 -11.87 1.06
C LYS A 409 -15.02 -10.38 1.04
N LYS A 410 -15.47 -9.81 -0.08
CA LYS A 410 -15.96 -8.43 -0.13
C LYS A 410 -17.16 -8.22 0.80
N ASP A 411 -18.14 -9.15 0.81
CA ASP A 411 -19.28 -9.07 1.72
C ASP A 411 -18.83 -9.19 3.19
N LEU A 412 -17.95 -10.13 3.52
CA LEU A 412 -17.39 -10.30 4.86
C LEU A 412 -16.69 -9.03 5.36
N VAL A 413 -15.79 -8.46 4.55
CA VAL A 413 -15.02 -7.26 4.92
C VAL A 413 -15.91 -6.04 5.11
N MET A 414 -16.91 -5.85 4.26
CA MET A 414 -17.87 -4.77 4.41
C MET A 414 -18.65 -4.85 5.71
N ARG A 415 -19.08 -6.06 6.10
CA ARG A 415 -19.91 -6.25 7.30
C ARG A 415 -19.11 -6.24 8.60
N GLU A 416 -17.92 -6.85 8.62
CA GLU A 416 -17.17 -7.07 9.85
C GLU A 416 -16.07 -6.03 10.10
N ILE A 417 -15.52 -5.43 9.05
CA ILE A 417 -14.34 -4.58 9.15
C ILE A 417 -14.67 -3.12 8.80
N LEU A 418 -15.36 -2.90 7.68
CA LEU A 418 -15.69 -1.58 7.15
C LEU A 418 -17.14 -1.17 7.38
N GLY A 419 -17.82 -1.80 8.34
CA GLY A 419 -19.23 -1.56 8.64
C GLY A 419 -19.52 -0.12 9.04
N SER A 420 -18.61 0.59 9.70
CA SER A 420 -18.77 2.02 10.02
C SER A 420 -18.89 2.89 8.77
N ASP A 421 -18.05 2.65 7.76
CA ASP A 421 -18.05 3.38 6.50
C ASP A 421 -19.32 3.07 5.70
N LEU A 422 -19.71 1.81 5.66
CA LEU A 422 -20.94 1.33 5.04
C LEU A 422 -22.19 1.91 5.73
N ASN A 423 -22.21 1.98 7.07
CA ASN A 423 -23.31 2.55 7.83
C ASN A 423 -23.48 4.05 7.56
N ARG A 424 -22.38 4.79 7.45
CA ARG A 424 -22.41 6.22 7.08
C ARG A 424 -22.94 6.42 5.66
N LEU A 425 -22.47 5.60 4.72
CA LEU A 425 -22.93 5.64 3.33
C LEU A 425 -24.43 5.29 3.23
N THR A 426 -24.89 4.30 4.00
CA THR A 426 -26.29 3.91 4.09
C THR A 426 -27.17 5.06 4.65
N ALA A 427 -26.69 5.74 5.68
CA ALA A 427 -27.38 6.88 6.26
C ALA A 427 -27.51 8.04 5.27
N LEU A 428 -26.46 8.31 4.50
CA LEU A 428 -26.45 9.30 3.44
C LEU A 428 -27.41 8.92 2.31
N PHE A 429 -27.48 7.64 1.92
CA PHE A 429 -28.42 7.16 0.92
C PHE A 429 -29.88 7.28 1.37
N LEU A 430 -30.15 7.03 2.66
CA LEU A 430 -31.48 7.26 3.25
C LEU A 430 -31.87 8.76 3.15
N GLU A 431 -30.95 9.66 3.48
CA GLU A 431 -31.18 11.11 3.38
C GLU A 431 -31.45 11.54 1.92
N VAL A 432 -30.77 10.95 0.95
CA VAL A 432 -31.05 11.13 -0.47
C VAL A 432 -32.44 10.62 -0.83
N CYS A 433 -32.81 9.41 -0.38
CA CYS A 433 -34.13 8.83 -0.66
C CYS A 433 -35.28 9.68 -0.12
N GLU A 434 -35.18 10.25 1.09
CA GLU A 434 -36.17 11.14 1.69
C GLU A 434 -36.41 12.40 0.84
N ARG A 435 -35.48 12.85 0.06
CA ARG A 435 -35.55 13.99 -0.87
C ARG A 435 -36.17 13.64 -2.20
N HIS A 436 -36.28 12.33 -2.52
CA HIS A 436 -36.85 11.83 -3.77
C HIS A 436 -38.16 11.09 -3.53
N PRO A 437 -39.33 11.72 -3.73
CA PRO A 437 -40.65 11.14 -3.35
C PRO A 437 -40.94 9.74 -3.89
N ARG A 438 -40.33 9.35 -4.99
CA ARG A 438 -40.50 8.00 -5.59
C ARG A 438 -39.71 6.91 -4.85
N HIS A 439 -38.73 7.29 -4.00
CA HIS A 439 -37.78 6.40 -3.37
C HIS A 439 -37.79 6.47 -1.84
N ARG A 440 -38.62 7.31 -1.23
CA ARG A 440 -38.67 7.58 0.21
C ARG A 440 -39.13 6.41 1.08
N ASP A 441 -39.78 5.40 0.51
CA ASP A 441 -40.36 4.29 1.26
C ASP A 441 -39.41 3.08 1.35
N TYR A 442 -38.20 3.17 0.74
CA TYR A 442 -37.19 2.13 0.91
C TYR A 442 -36.63 2.13 2.33
N THR A 443 -36.53 0.93 2.88
CA THR A 443 -36.01 0.74 4.24
C THR A 443 -34.51 0.87 4.31
N ARG A 444 -33.97 1.28 5.47
CA ARG A 444 -32.51 1.31 5.72
C ARG A 444 -31.83 -0.02 5.39
N HIS A 445 -32.49 -1.15 5.63
CA HIS A 445 -31.96 -2.47 5.31
C HIS A 445 -31.82 -2.68 3.79
N GLU A 446 -32.84 -2.34 3.00
CA GLU A 446 -32.77 -2.46 1.54
C GLU A 446 -31.67 -1.57 0.96
N LEU A 447 -31.53 -0.35 1.46
CA LEU A 447 -30.47 0.59 1.04
C LEU A 447 -29.08 0.04 1.36
N HIS A 448 -28.90 -0.47 2.58
CA HIS A 448 -27.65 -1.10 3.03
C HIS A 448 -27.26 -2.27 2.13
N GLU A 449 -28.17 -3.19 1.89
CA GLU A 449 -27.95 -4.37 1.07
C GLU A 449 -27.72 -4.04 -0.41
N ALA A 450 -28.37 -2.99 -0.93
CA ALA A 450 -28.16 -2.52 -2.29
C ALA A 450 -26.74 -1.95 -2.48
N ILE A 451 -26.25 -1.17 -1.50
CA ILE A 451 -24.87 -0.66 -1.49
C ILE A 451 -23.88 -1.83 -1.42
N CYS A 452 -24.08 -2.77 -0.47
CA CYS A 452 -23.20 -3.95 -0.34
C CYS A 452 -23.10 -4.71 -1.67
N ALA A 453 -24.24 -4.99 -2.31
CA ALA A 453 -24.26 -5.70 -3.57
C ALA A 453 -23.55 -4.94 -4.69
N ALA A 454 -23.75 -3.62 -4.80
CA ALA A 454 -23.11 -2.79 -5.81
C ALA A 454 -21.58 -2.71 -5.59
N VAL A 455 -21.12 -2.51 -4.36
CA VAL A 455 -19.68 -2.49 -4.01
C VAL A 455 -19.04 -3.86 -4.27
N ALA A 456 -19.69 -4.96 -3.88
CA ALA A 456 -19.14 -6.31 -4.07
C ALA A 456 -18.90 -6.62 -5.56
N HIS A 457 -19.84 -6.20 -6.43
CA HIS A 457 -19.75 -6.47 -7.87
C HIS A 457 -18.95 -5.43 -8.67
N LEU A 458 -18.43 -4.38 -8.03
CA LEU A 458 -17.52 -3.47 -8.73
C LEU A 458 -16.20 -4.20 -9.07
N PRO A 459 -15.83 -4.27 -10.38
CA PRO A 459 -14.70 -5.11 -10.79
C PRO A 459 -13.33 -4.42 -10.67
N VAL A 460 -13.27 -3.16 -10.22
CA VAL A 460 -12.06 -2.35 -10.05
C VAL A 460 -12.00 -1.74 -8.65
N TYR A 461 -10.84 -1.15 -8.28
CA TYR A 461 -10.69 -0.48 -6.99
C TYR A 461 -11.67 0.67 -6.83
N ARG A 462 -11.82 1.53 -7.84
CA ARG A 462 -12.81 2.61 -7.83
C ARG A 462 -13.07 3.17 -9.24
N THR A 463 -14.11 3.99 -9.34
CA THR A 463 -14.39 4.88 -10.46
C THR A 463 -13.92 6.30 -10.14
N TYR A 464 -13.83 7.17 -11.15
CA TYR A 464 -13.27 8.53 -11.02
C TYR A 464 -14.21 9.61 -11.52
N LEU A 465 -15.51 9.45 -11.18
CA LEU A 465 -16.47 10.52 -11.42
C LEU A 465 -16.14 11.72 -10.55
N ARG A 466 -16.36 12.91 -11.10
CA ARG A 466 -16.02 14.18 -10.46
C ARG A 466 -17.23 15.08 -10.41
N GLU A 467 -17.35 15.86 -9.34
CA GLU A 467 -18.27 16.98 -9.28
C GLU A 467 -17.88 18.02 -10.33
N ALA A 468 -18.84 18.55 -11.09
CA ALA A 468 -18.56 19.63 -12.02
C ALA A 468 -18.03 20.85 -11.25
N ALA A 469 -16.84 21.33 -11.58
CA ALA A 469 -16.22 22.48 -10.93
C ALA A 469 -17.13 23.71 -10.99
N ALA A 470 -17.25 24.41 -9.86
CA ALA A 470 -17.91 25.69 -9.80
C ALA A 470 -17.19 26.69 -10.75
N ALA A 471 -17.93 27.27 -11.65
CA ALA A 471 -17.72 28.37 -12.61
C ALA A 471 -16.32 29.07 -12.67
N GLY A 472 -15.22 28.32 -12.79
CA GLY A 472 -13.89 28.89 -13.00
C GLY A 472 -13.04 28.05 -13.96
N GLU A 473 -13.39 26.79 -14.18
CA GLU A 473 -12.74 25.89 -15.15
C GLU A 473 -13.65 25.71 -16.40
N ALA A 474 -14.29 26.79 -16.84
CA ALA A 474 -15.44 26.80 -17.73
C ALA A 474 -15.15 26.42 -19.20
N GLU A 475 -13.90 26.19 -19.63
CA GLU A 475 -13.63 25.87 -21.04
C GLU A 475 -13.62 24.36 -21.34
N GLU A 476 -13.38 23.48 -20.35
CA GLU A 476 -13.51 22.02 -20.51
C GLU A 476 -14.83 21.46 -19.91
N SER A 477 -15.41 22.16 -18.93
CA SER A 477 -16.67 21.80 -18.25
C SER A 477 -17.94 22.26 -19.00
N ALA A 478 -17.85 22.92 -20.14
CA ALA A 478 -19.02 23.33 -20.94
C ALA A 478 -19.78 22.16 -21.59
N ARG A 479 -19.39 20.93 -21.28
CA ARG A 479 -20.09 19.72 -21.67
C ARG A 479 -20.95 19.31 -20.46
N GLY A 480 -22.25 19.52 -20.56
CA GLY A 480 -23.25 19.18 -19.53
C GLY A 480 -23.22 17.69 -19.09
N PRO A 481 -24.21 17.23 -18.32
CA PRO A 481 -24.26 15.88 -17.71
C PRO A 481 -24.15 14.70 -18.68
N GLU A 482 -23.95 14.95 -19.96
CA GLU A 482 -23.76 13.94 -21.01
C GLU A 482 -22.35 13.36 -21.12
N HIS A 483 -21.38 13.77 -20.27
CA HIS A 483 -19.98 13.38 -20.42
C HIS A 483 -19.41 12.61 -19.22
N VAL A 484 -20.15 11.61 -18.74
CA VAL A 484 -19.57 10.54 -17.90
C VAL A 484 -18.55 9.79 -18.76
N ASN A 485 -17.33 9.56 -18.20
CA ASN A 485 -16.34 8.73 -18.88
C ASN A 485 -16.94 7.37 -19.22
N PRO A 486 -16.87 6.90 -20.48
CA PRO A 486 -17.46 5.64 -20.89
C PRO A 486 -16.99 4.43 -20.08
N ASP A 487 -15.75 4.44 -19.59
CA ASP A 487 -15.23 3.37 -18.74
C ASP A 487 -15.91 3.37 -17.38
N ASP A 488 -16.06 4.55 -16.72
CA ASP A 488 -16.79 4.63 -15.44
C ASP A 488 -18.24 4.18 -15.59
N GLN A 489 -18.91 4.60 -16.67
CA GLN A 489 -20.27 4.16 -16.95
C GLN A 489 -20.34 2.63 -17.11
N ARG A 490 -19.46 2.05 -17.92
CA ARG A 490 -19.40 0.59 -18.14
C ARG A 490 -19.17 -0.17 -16.84
N LEU A 491 -18.27 0.33 -15.97
CA LEU A 491 -17.94 -0.30 -14.69
C LEU A 491 -19.10 -0.24 -13.70
N ILE A 492 -19.76 0.92 -13.58
CA ILE A 492 -20.95 1.09 -12.73
C ILE A 492 -22.11 0.26 -13.27
N ASP A 493 -22.37 0.28 -14.57
CA ASP A 493 -23.42 -0.54 -15.17
C ASP A 493 -23.17 -2.04 -14.89
N ALA A 494 -21.92 -2.53 -15.02
CA ALA A 494 -21.58 -3.91 -14.71
C ALA A 494 -21.79 -4.25 -13.22
N ALA A 495 -21.40 -3.36 -12.31
CA ALA A 495 -21.60 -3.53 -10.87
C ALA A 495 -23.10 -3.61 -10.51
N ILE A 496 -23.91 -2.73 -11.09
CA ILE A 496 -25.36 -2.68 -10.85
C ILE A 496 -26.06 -3.90 -11.42
N GLU A 497 -25.73 -4.35 -12.62
CA GLU A 497 -26.34 -5.56 -13.19
C GLU A 497 -25.93 -6.82 -12.40
N GLY A 498 -24.66 -6.91 -11.94
CA GLY A 498 -24.22 -7.96 -11.03
C GLY A 498 -25.00 -7.95 -9.71
N ALA A 499 -25.19 -6.77 -9.12
CA ALA A 499 -25.96 -6.59 -7.89
C ALA A 499 -27.44 -7.00 -8.06
N LYS A 500 -28.07 -6.61 -9.16
CA LYS A 500 -29.45 -7.02 -9.49
C LYS A 500 -29.58 -8.54 -9.63
N ALA A 501 -28.61 -9.18 -10.28
CA ALA A 501 -28.62 -10.62 -10.44
C ALA A 501 -28.45 -11.36 -9.10
N ALA A 502 -27.60 -10.84 -8.22
CA ALA A 502 -27.33 -11.42 -6.91
C ALA A 502 -28.48 -11.18 -5.91
N ARG A 503 -29.19 -10.04 -6.02
CA ARG A 503 -30.25 -9.62 -5.07
C ARG A 503 -31.58 -9.40 -5.77
N SER A 504 -32.12 -10.48 -6.33
CA SER A 504 -33.48 -10.48 -6.93
C SER A 504 -34.61 -10.26 -5.92
N ASP A 505 -34.34 -10.33 -4.63
CA ASP A 505 -35.23 -10.05 -3.50
C ASP A 505 -35.42 -8.54 -3.24
N ILE A 506 -34.54 -7.68 -3.78
CA ILE A 506 -34.63 -6.21 -3.68
C ILE A 506 -35.29 -5.64 -4.94
N ASP A 507 -36.07 -4.56 -4.76
CA ASP A 507 -36.70 -3.85 -5.89
C ASP A 507 -35.64 -3.36 -6.88
N GLN A 508 -35.70 -3.83 -8.11
CA GLN A 508 -34.74 -3.48 -9.17
C GLN A 508 -34.65 -1.99 -9.46
N ARG A 509 -35.75 -1.24 -9.21
CA ARG A 509 -35.80 0.22 -9.36
C ARG A 509 -34.86 0.94 -8.36
N LEU A 510 -34.61 0.33 -7.21
CA LEU A 510 -33.63 0.87 -6.25
C LEU A 510 -32.21 0.83 -6.84
N PHE A 511 -31.83 -0.24 -7.49
CA PHE A 511 -30.55 -0.34 -8.19
C PHE A 511 -30.43 0.64 -9.36
N ASP A 512 -31.53 0.86 -10.12
CA ASP A 512 -31.54 1.86 -11.19
C ASP A 512 -31.37 3.27 -10.63
N PHE A 513 -31.99 3.57 -9.51
CA PHE A 513 -31.83 4.83 -8.80
C PHE A 513 -30.37 5.01 -8.27
N LEU A 514 -29.82 3.97 -7.64
CA LEU A 514 -28.42 3.98 -7.18
C LEU A 514 -27.46 4.20 -8.35
N ARG A 515 -27.68 3.54 -9.49
CA ARG A 515 -26.88 3.76 -10.71
C ARG A 515 -26.90 5.22 -11.15
N ASP A 516 -28.08 5.85 -11.21
CA ASP A 516 -28.21 7.23 -11.66
C ASP A 516 -27.55 8.22 -10.69
N LEU A 517 -27.55 7.91 -9.39
CA LEU A 517 -26.77 8.65 -8.36
C LEU A 517 -25.27 8.49 -8.56
N LEU A 518 -24.81 7.25 -8.70
CA LEU A 518 -23.37 6.95 -8.87
C LEU A 518 -22.81 7.54 -10.17
N LEU A 519 -23.63 7.65 -11.22
CA LEU A 519 -23.26 8.29 -12.49
C LEU A 519 -23.41 9.82 -12.47
N LEU A 520 -23.71 10.42 -11.30
CA LEU A 520 -23.93 11.85 -11.14
C LEU A 520 -24.98 12.42 -12.11
N ARG A 521 -25.98 11.61 -12.50
CA ARG A 521 -27.12 12.07 -13.30
C ARG A 521 -28.12 12.86 -12.49
N LEU A 522 -28.11 12.69 -11.18
CA LEU A 522 -28.90 13.43 -10.21
C LEU A 522 -27.97 14.33 -9.41
N HIS A 523 -28.31 15.61 -9.34
CA HIS A 523 -27.48 16.65 -8.76
C HIS A 523 -28.07 17.14 -7.43
N GLY A 524 -27.19 17.39 -6.47
CA GLY A 524 -27.50 17.90 -5.14
C GLY A 524 -26.33 17.59 -4.21
N THR A 525 -26.22 18.31 -3.10
CA THR A 525 -25.09 18.13 -2.15
C THR A 525 -25.00 16.69 -1.63
N PHE A 526 -26.15 16.07 -1.32
CA PHE A 526 -26.16 14.71 -0.77
C PHE A 526 -25.97 13.64 -1.85
N GLU A 527 -26.50 13.86 -3.05
CA GLU A 527 -26.36 12.98 -4.21
C GLU A 527 -24.89 12.89 -4.63
N VAL A 528 -24.21 14.02 -4.75
CA VAL A 528 -22.77 14.08 -5.06
C VAL A 528 -21.95 13.46 -3.94
N GLU A 529 -22.23 13.79 -2.68
CA GLU A 529 -21.55 13.22 -1.53
C GLU A 529 -21.64 11.69 -1.50
N LEU A 530 -22.83 11.14 -1.82
CA LEU A 530 -23.04 9.69 -1.91
C LEU A 530 -22.12 9.06 -2.95
N ALA A 531 -22.04 9.62 -4.15
CA ALA A 531 -21.18 9.10 -5.21
C ALA A 531 -19.69 9.18 -4.84
N MET A 532 -19.26 10.31 -4.26
CA MET A 532 -17.86 10.48 -3.84
C MET A 532 -17.48 9.51 -2.71
N ARG A 533 -18.34 9.34 -1.70
CA ARG A 533 -18.12 8.40 -0.59
C ARG A 533 -18.16 6.94 -1.03
N PHE A 534 -19.04 6.60 -1.98
CA PHE A 534 -19.05 5.29 -2.59
C PHE A 534 -17.68 4.95 -3.22
N GLN A 535 -17.14 5.86 -4.03
CA GLN A 535 -15.83 5.69 -4.65
C GLN A 535 -14.69 5.57 -3.62
N GLN A 536 -14.76 6.28 -2.49
CA GLN A 536 -13.76 6.18 -1.41
C GLN A 536 -13.89 4.88 -0.60
N LEU A 537 -15.05 4.23 -0.58
CA LEU A 537 -15.27 2.95 0.10
C LEU A 537 -14.80 1.76 -0.74
N THR A 538 -15.00 1.80 -2.06
CA THR A 538 -14.73 0.62 -2.92
C THR A 538 -13.26 0.21 -2.94
N GLY A 539 -12.31 1.16 -2.90
CA GLY A 539 -10.87 0.89 -2.81
C GLY A 539 -10.47 0.06 -1.58
N PRO A 540 -10.79 0.52 -0.35
CA PRO A 540 -10.57 -0.25 0.87
C PRO A 540 -11.21 -1.64 0.86
N VAL A 541 -12.41 -1.79 0.29
CA VAL A 541 -13.07 -3.10 0.16
C VAL A 541 -12.26 -4.01 -0.76
N MET A 542 -11.80 -3.52 -1.93
CA MET A 542 -10.94 -4.30 -2.83
C MET A 542 -9.66 -4.74 -2.14
N ALA A 543 -8.90 -3.81 -1.56
CA ALA A 543 -7.62 -4.12 -0.93
C ALA A 543 -7.78 -5.14 0.21
N LYS A 544 -8.70 -4.90 1.15
CA LYS A 544 -8.87 -5.78 2.31
C LYS A 544 -9.52 -7.11 2.00
N ALA A 545 -10.48 -7.13 1.08
CA ALA A 545 -11.19 -8.37 0.73
C ALA A 545 -10.40 -9.26 -0.24
N VAL A 546 -9.76 -8.67 -1.25
CA VAL A 546 -9.05 -9.43 -2.28
C VAL A 546 -7.63 -9.70 -1.84
N GLU A 547 -6.83 -8.65 -1.65
CA GLU A 547 -5.39 -8.80 -1.41
C GLU A 547 -5.06 -9.34 -0.02
N ASP A 548 -5.77 -8.86 1.04
CA ASP A 548 -5.50 -9.21 2.43
C ASP A 548 -6.40 -10.34 2.96
N THR A 549 -7.31 -10.88 2.14
CA THR A 549 -8.17 -12.00 2.59
C THR A 549 -8.27 -13.10 1.54
N ALA A 550 -8.83 -12.82 0.35
CA ALA A 550 -9.05 -13.85 -0.65
C ALA A 550 -7.75 -14.50 -1.14
N PHE A 551 -6.64 -13.76 -1.23
CA PHE A 551 -5.33 -14.30 -1.59
C PHE A 551 -4.74 -15.27 -0.57
N TYR A 552 -5.24 -15.29 0.66
CA TYR A 552 -4.89 -16.27 1.69
C TYR A 552 -5.91 -17.42 1.81
N CYS A 553 -7.08 -17.27 1.15
CA CYS A 553 -8.10 -18.30 1.06
C CYS A 553 -7.98 -19.15 -0.20
N PHE A 554 -7.61 -18.55 -1.33
CA PHE A 554 -7.51 -19.21 -2.63
C PHE A 554 -6.04 -19.51 -2.97
N ASN A 555 -5.57 -20.69 -2.59
CA ASN A 555 -4.16 -21.07 -2.70
C ASN A 555 -3.84 -21.97 -3.91
N ARG A 556 -4.69 -21.96 -4.96
CA ARG A 556 -4.51 -22.80 -6.15
C ARG A 556 -3.10 -22.71 -6.73
N PHE A 557 -2.59 -21.50 -6.92
CA PHE A 557 -1.25 -21.23 -7.38
C PHE A 557 -0.78 -19.86 -6.90
N VAL A 558 -0.07 -19.85 -5.77
CA VAL A 558 0.20 -18.61 -5.02
C VAL A 558 1.17 -17.65 -5.70
N ALA A 559 1.82 -18.06 -6.80
CA ALA A 559 2.58 -17.15 -7.66
C ALA A 559 1.69 -16.08 -8.33
N LEU A 560 0.37 -16.33 -8.44
CA LEU A 560 -0.62 -15.38 -8.97
C LEU A 560 -1.24 -14.47 -7.90
N ASN A 561 -1.09 -14.81 -6.61
CA ASN A 561 -1.65 -14.07 -5.49
C ASN A 561 -0.71 -12.94 -5.10
N GLU A 562 -0.74 -11.85 -5.87
CA GLU A 562 0.12 -10.68 -5.67
C GLU A 562 -0.68 -9.39 -5.84
N VAL A 563 -0.19 -8.27 -5.29
CA VAL A 563 -0.83 -6.96 -5.40
C VAL A 563 -1.20 -6.65 -6.86
N GLY A 564 -2.46 -6.36 -7.12
CA GLY A 564 -3.00 -6.15 -8.47
C GLY A 564 -3.04 -7.40 -9.34
N GLY A 565 -2.81 -8.59 -8.79
CA GLY A 565 -2.91 -9.87 -9.49
C GLY A 565 -4.33 -10.41 -9.52
N ASP A 566 -4.65 -11.14 -10.57
CA ASP A 566 -5.91 -11.89 -10.70
C ASP A 566 -5.64 -13.40 -10.77
N PRO A 567 -5.87 -14.13 -9.66
CA PRO A 567 -5.73 -15.58 -9.67
C PRO A 567 -6.66 -16.33 -10.65
N ALA A 568 -7.72 -15.70 -11.13
CA ALA A 568 -8.58 -16.28 -12.18
C ALA A 568 -7.87 -16.32 -13.54
N ARG A 569 -6.86 -15.48 -13.74
CA ARG A 569 -6.10 -15.36 -14.97
C ARG A 569 -4.79 -16.14 -14.89
N PHE A 570 -4.74 -17.31 -15.51
CA PHE A 570 -3.61 -18.24 -15.41
C PHE A 570 -2.56 -18.01 -16.51
N GLY A 571 -1.65 -17.06 -16.30
CA GLY A 571 -0.56 -16.73 -17.19
C GLY A 571 -0.88 -15.62 -18.21
N VAL A 572 0.18 -15.13 -18.87
CA VAL A 572 0.15 -14.07 -19.89
C VAL A 572 0.88 -14.54 -21.14
N GLY A 573 0.30 -14.30 -22.31
CA GLY A 573 0.91 -14.62 -23.58
C GLY A 573 1.92 -13.56 -24.06
N ALA A 574 2.94 -13.97 -24.84
CA ALA A 574 3.93 -13.05 -25.40
C ALA A 574 3.30 -11.89 -26.21
N VAL A 575 2.24 -12.17 -26.97
CA VAL A 575 1.54 -11.15 -27.78
C VAL A 575 0.91 -10.08 -26.89
N GLU A 576 0.33 -10.48 -25.78
CA GLU A 576 -0.28 -9.58 -24.83
C GLU A 576 0.77 -8.72 -24.12
N PHE A 577 1.85 -9.33 -23.62
CA PHE A 577 2.99 -8.63 -23.06
C PHE A 577 3.53 -7.53 -24.01
N HIS A 578 3.73 -7.88 -25.26
CA HIS A 578 4.22 -6.91 -26.25
C HIS A 578 3.25 -5.77 -26.47
N ARG A 579 1.94 -6.05 -26.57
CA ARG A 579 0.91 -5.01 -26.72
C ARG A 579 0.88 -4.05 -25.52
N GLU A 580 1.04 -4.56 -24.30
CA GLU A 580 1.13 -3.72 -23.11
C GLU A 580 2.38 -2.82 -23.13
N CYS A 581 3.52 -3.36 -23.55
CA CYS A 581 4.75 -2.58 -23.70
C CYS A 581 4.62 -1.51 -24.79
N GLU A 582 3.99 -1.81 -25.93
CA GLU A 582 3.70 -0.83 -27.00
C GLU A 582 2.79 0.29 -26.49
N THR A 583 1.73 -0.06 -25.76
CA THR A 583 0.82 0.92 -25.12
C THR A 583 1.56 1.78 -24.09
N ALA A 584 2.40 1.17 -23.26
CA ALA A 584 3.20 1.90 -22.27
C ALA A 584 4.20 2.85 -22.93
N GLN A 585 4.87 2.45 -24.02
CA GLN A 585 5.77 3.36 -24.73
C GLN A 585 5.02 4.55 -25.33
N ALA A 586 3.81 4.33 -25.82
CA ALA A 586 3.01 5.38 -26.44
C ALA A 586 2.44 6.40 -25.44
N HIS A 587 2.06 5.95 -24.23
CA HIS A 587 1.29 6.78 -23.29
C HIS A 587 2.02 7.04 -21.97
N TRP A 588 2.83 6.10 -21.47
CA TRP A 588 3.46 6.13 -20.15
C TRP A 588 4.93 5.70 -20.19
N PRO A 589 5.77 6.31 -21.07
CA PRO A 589 7.15 5.88 -21.29
C PRO A 589 8.06 6.02 -20.07
N LEU A 590 7.65 6.78 -19.07
CA LEU A 590 8.38 7.00 -17.81
C LEU A 590 7.66 6.44 -16.57
N ARG A 591 6.67 5.55 -16.75
CA ARG A 591 6.06 4.83 -15.61
C ARG A 591 7.12 4.08 -14.83
N MET A 592 6.91 3.86 -13.54
CA MET A 592 7.82 3.00 -12.77
C MET A 592 7.58 1.53 -13.12
N LEU A 593 8.65 0.75 -13.14
CA LEU A 593 8.61 -0.71 -13.36
C LEU A 593 9.13 -1.43 -12.12
N THR A 594 8.28 -2.17 -11.45
CA THR A 594 8.68 -2.96 -10.30
C THR A 594 8.49 -4.45 -10.53
N THR A 595 9.24 -5.27 -9.80
CA THR A 595 9.03 -6.72 -9.68
C THR A 595 8.94 -7.13 -8.22
N SER A 596 9.32 -6.24 -7.28
CA SER A 596 9.23 -6.45 -5.84
C SER A 596 9.15 -5.09 -5.16
N THR A 597 8.31 -4.96 -4.12
CA THR A 597 8.15 -3.76 -3.30
C THR A 597 8.06 -4.12 -1.84
N HIS A 598 7.88 -3.12 -0.98
CA HIS A 598 7.61 -3.31 0.46
C HIS A 598 6.20 -3.89 0.74
N ASP A 599 5.29 -3.91 -0.25
CA ASP A 599 3.91 -4.40 -0.13
C ASP A 599 3.67 -5.72 -0.86
N THR A 600 4.62 -6.17 -1.69
CA THR A 600 4.46 -7.45 -2.40
C THR A 600 4.34 -8.62 -1.42
N LYS A 601 3.43 -9.54 -1.74
CA LYS A 601 3.18 -10.73 -0.92
C LYS A 601 4.38 -11.69 -0.92
N ARG A 602 5.16 -11.68 -2.01
CA ARG A 602 6.38 -12.47 -2.21
C ARG A 602 7.39 -11.69 -3.04
N SER A 603 8.68 -11.89 -2.80
CA SER A 603 9.74 -11.30 -3.63
C SER A 603 9.73 -11.88 -5.06
N ASP A 604 10.35 -11.14 -5.97
CA ASP A 604 10.44 -11.50 -7.39
C ASP A 604 11.14 -12.83 -7.64
N ASP A 605 12.25 -13.13 -6.97
CA ASP A 605 12.99 -14.39 -7.14
C ASP A 605 12.24 -15.60 -6.57
N LEU A 606 11.46 -15.40 -5.50
CA LEU A 606 10.59 -16.42 -4.94
C LEU A 606 9.49 -16.79 -5.94
N ARG A 607 8.79 -15.78 -6.50
CA ARG A 607 7.77 -16.01 -7.53
C ARG A 607 8.36 -16.63 -8.79
N ALA A 608 9.53 -16.20 -9.24
CA ALA A 608 10.24 -16.77 -10.39
C ALA A 608 10.48 -18.28 -10.24
N ARG A 609 10.78 -18.76 -9.04
CA ARG A 609 10.92 -20.20 -8.74
C ARG A 609 9.55 -20.87 -8.67
N LEU A 610 8.55 -20.28 -8.06
CA LEU A 610 7.19 -20.82 -7.99
C LEU A 610 6.57 -21.02 -9.37
N CYS A 611 6.81 -20.10 -10.33
CA CYS A 611 6.29 -20.20 -11.69
C CYS A 611 6.69 -21.52 -12.36
N LEU A 612 7.84 -22.12 -12.00
CA LEU A 612 8.28 -23.41 -12.53
C LEU A 612 7.33 -24.57 -12.22
N LEU A 613 6.53 -24.49 -11.16
CA LEU A 613 5.55 -25.52 -10.82
C LEU A 613 4.48 -25.66 -11.91
N SER A 614 4.22 -24.58 -12.68
CA SER A 614 3.34 -24.63 -13.85
C SER A 614 3.90 -25.48 -15.01
N GLU A 615 5.21 -25.66 -15.07
CA GLU A 615 5.83 -26.48 -16.10
C GLU A 615 5.86 -27.97 -15.73
N ILE A 616 5.63 -28.31 -14.46
CA ILE A 616 5.71 -29.69 -13.92
C ILE A 616 4.51 -30.08 -13.06
N PRO A 617 3.26 -29.81 -13.49
CA PRO A 617 2.08 -30.00 -12.66
C PRO A 617 1.94 -31.43 -12.12
N ASP A 618 2.20 -32.46 -12.92
CA ASP A 618 2.07 -33.85 -12.49
C ASP A 618 3.08 -34.22 -11.41
N ARG A 619 4.33 -33.76 -11.56
CA ARG A 619 5.39 -33.97 -10.56
C ARG A 619 5.08 -33.23 -9.27
N TRP A 620 4.56 -32.00 -9.35
CA TRP A 620 4.12 -31.24 -8.20
C TRP A 620 2.99 -31.92 -7.45
N ILE A 621 1.95 -32.35 -8.15
CA ILE A 621 0.81 -33.07 -7.58
C ILE A 621 1.26 -34.36 -6.86
N ALA A 622 2.16 -35.12 -7.46
CA ALA A 622 2.70 -36.34 -6.84
C ALA A 622 3.48 -36.03 -5.55
N ALA A 623 4.31 -34.97 -5.57
CA ALA A 623 5.06 -34.53 -4.40
C ALA A 623 4.15 -34.09 -3.26
N VAL A 624 3.15 -33.25 -3.51
CA VAL A 624 2.21 -32.80 -2.48
C VAL A 624 1.47 -33.95 -1.83
N ARG A 625 0.99 -34.92 -2.62
CA ARG A 625 0.33 -36.11 -2.08
C ARG A 625 1.27 -36.94 -1.18
N GLY A 626 2.51 -37.13 -1.61
CA GLY A 626 3.52 -37.84 -0.81
C GLY A 626 3.84 -37.10 0.48
N TRP A 627 4.04 -35.79 0.40
CA TRP A 627 4.35 -34.95 1.57
C TRP A 627 3.19 -34.89 2.58
N SER A 628 1.96 -34.84 2.08
CA SER A 628 0.77 -34.87 2.94
C SER A 628 0.65 -36.19 3.72
N GLU A 629 0.95 -37.32 3.09
CA GLU A 629 1.00 -38.63 3.79
C GLU A 629 2.12 -38.67 4.83
N MET A 630 3.32 -38.16 4.52
CA MET A 630 4.45 -38.12 5.45
C MET A 630 4.17 -37.21 6.65
N ASN A 631 3.46 -36.13 6.45
CA ASN A 631 3.25 -35.09 7.47
C ASN A 631 1.90 -35.18 8.17
N ARG A 632 0.99 -36.06 7.72
CA ARG A 632 -0.34 -36.26 8.34
C ARG A 632 -0.31 -36.45 9.85
N PRO A 633 0.67 -37.14 10.46
CA PRO A 633 0.73 -37.35 11.89
C PRO A 633 0.91 -36.09 12.74
N TRP A 634 1.38 -35.00 12.12
CA TRP A 634 1.67 -33.75 12.82
C TRP A 634 0.44 -32.87 13.03
N TRP A 635 -0.66 -33.11 12.30
CA TRP A 635 -1.94 -32.50 12.59
C TRP A 635 -2.52 -33.06 13.89
N ARG A 636 -2.74 -32.21 14.88
CA ARG A 636 -3.22 -32.59 16.21
C ARG A 636 -4.70 -32.23 16.38
N GLY A 637 -5.41 -33.01 17.26
CA GLY A 637 -6.78 -32.69 17.63
C GLY A 637 -7.85 -32.87 16.54
N GLY A 638 -7.53 -33.54 15.43
CA GLY A 638 -8.44 -33.69 14.29
C GLY A 638 -8.65 -32.43 13.44
N LEU A 639 -7.83 -31.38 13.66
CA LEU A 639 -7.87 -30.12 12.97
C LEU A 639 -6.87 -30.14 11.80
N SER A 640 -7.21 -30.84 10.71
CA SER A 640 -6.40 -30.77 9.46
C SER A 640 -6.95 -29.66 8.56
N ASP A 641 -6.05 -28.77 8.11
CA ASP A 641 -6.34 -27.73 7.13
C ASP A 641 -5.48 -27.95 5.89
N HIS A 642 -6.06 -28.63 4.91
CA HIS A 642 -5.34 -28.95 3.65
C HIS A 642 -5.07 -27.71 2.80
N ASN A 643 -5.82 -26.63 2.96
CA ASN A 643 -5.55 -25.39 2.24
C ASN A 643 -4.32 -24.67 2.81
N ALA A 644 -4.20 -24.58 4.14
CA ALA A 644 -3.00 -24.07 4.80
C ALA A 644 -1.79 -24.99 4.55
N GLU A 645 -1.97 -26.31 4.54
CA GLU A 645 -0.95 -27.29 4.19
C GLU A 645 -0.43 -27.08 2.75
N TYR A 646 -1.32 -26.84 1.80
CA TYR A 646 -0.96 -26.62 0.41
C TYR A 646 -0.20 -25.28 0.22
N LEU A 647 -0.60 -24.22 0.94
CA LEU A 647 0.12 -22.97 1.01
C LEU A 647 1.53 -23.15 1.59
N PHE A 648 1.67 -23.94 2.66
CA PHE A 648 2.94 -24.26 3.30
C PHE A 648 3.92 -24.92 2.31
N TYR A 649 3.48 -25.93 1.55
CA TYR A 649 4.34 -26.61 0.59
C TYR A 649 4.78 -25.69 -0.55
N GLN A 650 3.88 -24.89 -1.11
CA GLN A 650 4.26 -23.90 -2.12
C GLN A 650 5.27 -22.89 -1.57
N THR A 651 5.06 -22.41 -0.34
CA THR A 651 5.97 -21.47 0.32
C THR A 651 7.36 -22.06 0.50
N LEU A 652 7.45 -23.31 0.95
CA LEU A 652 8.75 -23.99 1.10
C LEU A 652 9.46 -24.16 -0.25
N VAL A 653 8.75 -24.59 -1.29
CA VAL A 653 9.37 -24.74 -2.62
C VAL A 653 9.88 -23.39 -3.14
N GLY A 654 9.11 -22.35 -3.00
CA GLY A 654 9.50 -21.00 -3.44
C GLY A 654 10.70 -20.41 -2.69
N ALA A 655 10.74 -20.57 -1.37
CA ALA A 655 11.68 -19.88 -0.51
C ALA A 655 12.82 -20.76 0.04
N TRP A 656 12.85 -22.06 -0.25
CA TRP A 656 13.86 -22.97 0.32
C TRP A 656 15.31 -22.58 -0.05
N PRO A 657 16.26 -22.59 0.92
CA PRO A 657 16.07 -22.80 2.37
C PRO A 657 15.45 -21.58 3.08
N LEU A 658 14.58 -21.84 4.06
CA LEU A 658 13.89 -20.81 4.84
C LEU A 658 14.04 -21.11 6.34
N GLU A 659 14.35 -20.10 7.15
CA GLU A 659 14.48 -20.27 8.60
C GLU A 659 13.11 -20.60 9.23
N ARG A 660 13.14 -21.46 10.27
CA ARG A 660 11.94 -21.95 10.98
C ARG A 660 11.02 -20.83 11.48
N GLU A 661 11.60 -19.81 12.10
CA GLU A 661 10.84 -18.70 12.66
C GLU A 661 10.08 -17.92 11.58
N ARG A 662 10.71 -17.67 10.44
CA ARG A 662 10.11 -16.97 9.31
C ARG A 662 8.89 -17.69 8.76
N ILE A 663 8.97 -19.01 8.60
CA ILE A 663 7.82 -19.78 8.08
C ILE A 663 6.68 -19.88 9.12
N LEU A 664 7.00 -20.00 10.40
CA LEU A 664 6.00 -19.99 11.47
C LEU A 664 5.25 -18.66 11.54
N ASP A 665 5.97 -17.55 11.50
CA ASP A 665 5.37 -16.21 11.52
C ASP A 665 4.52 -15.96 10.27
N TYR A 666 5.02 -16.37 9.10
CA TYR A 666 4.27 -16.27 7.86
C TYR A 666 2.97 -17.09 7.88
N MET A 667 3.02 -18.37 8.31
CA MET A 667 1.84 -19.22 8.33
C MET A 667 0.80 -18.73 9.35
N ARG A 668 1.25 -18.19 10.49
CA ARG A 668 0.36 -17.53 11.46
C ARG A 668 -0.31 -16.30 10.86
N LYS A 669 0.46 -15.43 10.20
CA LYS A 669 -0.08 -14.26 9.50
C LYS A 669 -1.08 -14.69 8.42
N ALA A 670 -0.73 -15.62 7.56
CA ALA A 670 -1.58 -16.12 6.49
C ALA A 670 -2.92 -16.66 7.01
N ALA A 671 -2.89 -17.44 8.10
CA ALA A 671 -4.10 -17.97 8.73
C ALA A 671 -5.00 -16.87 9.30
N ARG A 672 -4.42 -15.85 9.94
CA ARG A 672 -5.18 -14.71 10.47
C ARG A 672 -5.77 -13.83 9.36
N GLU A 673 -5.05 -13.63 8.26
CA GLU A 673 -5.53 -12.87 7.10
C GLU A 673 -6.64 -13.63 6.35
N ALA A 674 -6.58 -14.94 6.26
CA ALA A 674 -7.64 -15.75 5.66
C ALA A 674 -9.00 -15.61 6.38
N LYS A 675 -9.00 -15.33 7.70
CA LYS A 675 -10.20 -15.13 8.52
C LYS A 675 -11.18 -16.31 8.48
N LEU A 676 -10.63 -17.55 8.28
CA LEU A 676 -11.44 -18.78 8.23
C LEU A 676 -11.55 -19.44 9.62
N HIS A 677 -10.42 -19.65 10.28
CA HIS A 677 -10.34 -20.36 11.56
C HIS A 677 -9.83 -19.49 12.70
N THR A 678 -9.11 -18.42 12.38
CA THR A 678 -8.55 -17.43 13.31
C THR A 678 -8.52 -16.07 12.61
N SER A 679 -8.43 -14.97 13.35
CA SER A 679 -8.25 -13.63 12.80
C SER A 679 -7.49 -12.74 13.78
N TRP A 680 -7.09 -11.54 13.35
CA TRP A 680 -6.46 -10.54 14.22
C TRP A 680 -7.37 -10.06 15.35
N THR A 681 -8.68 -10.02 15.11
CA THR A 681 -9.70 -9.52 16.03
C THR A 681 -10.31 -10.63 16.90
N ALA A 682 -10.18 -11.90 16.47
CA ALA A 682 -10.69 -13.07 17.18
C ALA A 682 -9.69 -14.23 17.03
N PRO A 683 -8.53 -14.16 17.72
CA PRO A 683 -7.52 -15.23 17.64
C PRO A 683 -8.05 -16.55 18.20
N ASN A 684 -7.82 -17.64 17.45
CA ASN A 684 -8.12 -19.01 17.90
C ASN A 684 -6.81 -19.72 18.24
N GLU A 685 -6.43 -19.68 19.50
CA GLU A 685 -5.17 -20.25 19.98
C GLU A 685 -5.05 -21.78 19.78
N GLU A 686 -6.16 -22.50 19.75
CA GLU A 686 -6.14 -23.94 19.53
C GLU A 686 -5.76 -24.25 18.07
N TYR A 687 -6.39 -23.58 17.13
CA TYR A 687 -6.07 -23.70 15.73
C TYR A 687 -4.63 -23.25 15.45
N GLU A 688 -4.22 -22.08 15.95
CA GLU A 688 -2.86 -21.56 15.73
C GLU A 688 -1.78 -22.49 16.33
N ARG A 689 -2.04 -23.12 17.49
CA ARG A 689 -1.15 -24.14 18.05
C ARG A 689 -1.10 -25.41 17.21
N SER A 690 -2.23 -25.85 16.66
CA SER A 690 -2.29 -27.02 15.76
C SER A 690 -1.50 -26.76 14.48
N LEU A 691 -1.69 -25.60 13.85
CA LEU A 691 -0.96 -25.19 12.63
C LEU A 691 0.54 -25.09 12.90
N ALA A 692 0.95 -24.44 14.00
CA ALA A 692 2.36 -24.33 14.37
C ALA A 692 2.96 -25.73 14.63
N GLY A 693 2.25 -26.59 15.32
CA GLY A 693 2.68 -27.98 15.56
C GLY A 693 2.84 -28.80 14.28
N PHE A 694 1.98 -28.59 13.28
CA PHE A 694 2.12 -29.18 11.96
C PHE A 694 3.39 -28.67 11.26
N VAL A 695 3.60 -27.35 11.21
CA VAL A 695 4.78 -26.73 10.58
C VAL A 695 6.08 -27.21 11.25
N GLU A 696 6.15 -27.18 12.57
CA GLU A 696 7.31 -27.65 13.32
C GLU A 696 7.59 -29.13 13.08
N GLY A 697 6.55 -29.97 13.19
CA GLY A 697 6.66 -31.41 12.96
C GLY A 697 7.10 -31.76 11.54
N ALA A 698 6.58 -31.05 10.53
CA ALA A 698 7.00 -31.23 9.14
C ALA A 698 8.48 -30.83 8.95
N LEU A 699 8.91 -29.70 9.53
CA LEU A 699 10.30 -29.26 9.46
C LEU A 699 11.28 -30.20 10.21
N ASP A 700 10.81 -30.90 11.23
CA ASP A 700 11.59 -31.89 11.97
C ASP A 700 11.53 -33.29 11.32
N ASN A 701 10.67 -33.52 10.36
CA ASN A 701 10.55 -34.77 9.63
C ASN A 701 11.71 -34.92 8.61
N ALA A 702 12.70 -35.71 8.97
CA ALA A 702 13.91 -35.88 8.16
C ALA A 702 13.61 -36.49 6.76
N GLU A 703 12.60 -37.37 6.65
CA GLU A 703 12.19 -37.96 5.38
C GLU A 703 11.57 -36.91 4.44
N PHE A 704 10.63 -36.13 4.96
CA PHE A 704 10.04 -35.02 4.22
C PHE A 704 11.08 -33.97 3.77
N ILE A 705 12.00 -33.58 4.68
CA ILE A 705 13.04 -32.60 4.37
C ILE A 705 14.02 -33.13 3.31
N ALA A 706 14.34 -34.42 3.32
CA ALA A 706 15.20 -35.03 2.32
C ALA A 706 14.51 -35.04 0.94
N ASP A 707 13.23 -35.37 0.90
CA ASP A 707 12.43 -35.40 -0.33
C ASP A 707 12.19 -33.98 -0.87
N LEU A 708 11.86 -33.02 0.02
CA LEU A 708 11.75 -31.60 -0.36
C LEU A 708 13.03 -31.07 -1.00
N LYS A 709 14.20 -31.33 -0.40
CA LYS A 709 15.50 -30.96 -0.97
C LYS A 709 15.73 -31.58 -2.36
N THR A 710 15.37 -32.84 -2.52
CA THR A 710 15.47 -33.55 -3.80
C THR A 710 14.54 -32.95 -4.84
N PHE A 711 13.34 -32.56 -4.43
CA PHE A 711 12.37 -31.89 -5.31
C PHE A 711 12.84 -30.50 -5.74
N VAL A 712 13.36 -29.68 -4.80
CA VAL A 712 13.74 -28.28 -5.03
C VAL A 712 15.05 -28.16 -5.80
N ALA A 713 16.03 -29.05 -5.57
CA ALA A 713 17.37 -28.92 -6.16
C ALA A 713 17.37 -28.68 -7.69
N PRO A 714 16.61 -29.40 -8.52
CA PRO A 714 16.56 -29.15 -9.96
C PRO A 714 15.80 -27.86 -10.35
N LEU A 715 15.08 -27.23 -9.42
CA LEU A 715 14.32 -25.98 -9.66
C LEU A 715 15.18 -24.73 -9.40
N VAL A 716 16.29 -24.84 -8.69
CA VAL A 716 17.11 -23.69 -8.28
C VAL A 716 17.63 -22.92 -9.48
N TRP A 717 18.31 -23.61 -10.41
CA TRP A 717 18.90 -22.95 -11.57
C TRP A 717 17.84 -22.43 -12.56
N PRO A 718 16.82 -23.19 -12.97
CA PRO A 718 15.74 -22.68 -13.81
C PRO A 718 14.99 -21.49 -13.15
N GLY A 719 14.80 -21.49 -11.83
CA GLY A 719 14.24 -20.37 -11.10
C GLY A 719 15.12 -19.12 -11.20
N ARG A 720 16.44 -19.26 -11.13
CA ARG A 720 17.39 -18.19 -11.37
C ARG A 720 17.37 -17.68 -12.81
N VAL A 721 17.16 -18.55 -13.79
CA VAL A 721 16.98 -18.18 -15.20
C VAL A 721 15.72 -17.31 -15.36
N ASN A 722 14.59 -17.70 -14.76
CA ASN A 722 13.38 -16.87 -14.73
C ASN A 722 13.63 -15.52 -14.05
N ALA A 723 14.37 -15.53 -12.93
CA ALA A 723 14.73 -14.29 -12.21
C ALA A 723 15.60 -13.36 -13.07
N LEU A 724 16.56 -13.88 -13.81
CA LEU A 724 17.37 -13.11 -14.77
C LEU A 724 16.53 -12.60 -15.95
N ALA A 725 15.62 -13.43 -16.48
CA ALA A 725 14.72 -13.05 -17.55
C ALA A 725 13.81 -11.87 -17.15
N GLN A 726 13.11 -11.96 -16.01
CA GLN A 726 12.27 -10.85 -15.52
C GLN A 726 13.08 -9.59 -15.19
N THR A 727 14.29 -9.74 -14.67
CA THR A 727 15.18 -8.62 -14.35
C THR A 727 15.64 -7.91 -15.64
N LEU A 728 16.04 -8.66 -16.71
CA LEU A 728 16.37 -8.06 -17.99
C LEU A 728 15.15 -7.34 -18.60
N ILE A 729 13.99 -7.95 -18.58
CA ILE A 729 12.75 -7.35 -19.09
C ILE A 729 12.45 -6.05 -18.33
N LYS A 730 12.53 -6.04 -16.99
CA LYS A 730 12.35 -4.83 -16.17
C LYS A 730 13.33 -3.72 -16.54
N LEU A 731 14.58 -4.08 -16.75
CA LEU A 731 15.65 -3.12 -17.08
C LEU A 731 15.52 -2.52 -18.48
N THR A 732 14.77 -3.14 -19.38
CA THR A 732 14.75 -2.76 -20.79
C THR A 732 13.35 -2.45 -21.35
N ALA A 733 12.28 -2.86 -20.69
CA ALA A 733 10.91 -2.49 -21.05
C ALA A 733 10.68 -0.96 -20.95
N PRO A 734 9.60 -0.43 -21.56
CA PRO A 734 9.22 0.98 -21.45
C PRO A 734 8.90 1.38 -20.01
N GLY A 735 9.72 2.27 -19.43
CA GLY A 735 9.60 2.74 -18.06
C GLY A 735 10.93 2.91 -17.34
N VAL A 736 10.83 3.29 -16.06
CA VAL A 736 11.94 3.50 -15.13
C VAL A 736 12.00 2.30 -14.19
N PRO A 737 13.01 1.42 -14.28
CA PRO A 737 13.14 0.25 -13.40
C PRO A 737 13.39 0.69 -11.97
N ASP A 738 12.62 0.13 -11.04
CA ASP A 738 12.81 0.24 -9.60
C ASP A 738 13.43 -1.03 -9.02
N PHE A 739 14.31 -0.85 -8.04
CA PHE A 739 14.89 -1.91 -7.23
C PHE A 739 14.50 -1.72 -5.79
N TYR A 740 13.72 -2.65 -5.26
CA TYR A 740 13.49 -2.70 -3.84
C TYR A 740 14.76 -3.18 -3.12
N GLN A 741 15.07 -2.55 -1.99
CA GLN A 741 16.29 -2.82 -1.21
C GLN A 741 16.60 -4.32 -1.07
N GLY A 742 17.81 -4.69 -1.40
CA GLY A 742 18.28 -6.08 -1.34
C GLY A 742 17.97 -6.92 -2.58
N GLY A 743 17.18 -6.42 -3.53
CA GLY A 743 16.74 -7.13 -4.72
C GLY A 743 17.81 -7.29 -5.81
N GLU A 744 18.97 -6.68 -5.66
CA GLU A 744 20.08 -6.82 -6.61
C GLU A 744 20.85 -8.15 -6.49
N LEU A 745 20.65 -8.88 -5.39
CA LEU A 745 21.06 -10.30 -5.25
C LEU A 745 19.79 -11.17 -5.18
N TRP A 746 19.98 -12.50 -5.01
CA TRP A 746 18.80 -13.38 -4.84
C TRP A 746 18.06 -13.03 -3.56
N ASN A 747 16.76 -12.75 -3.72
CA ASN A 747 15.89 -12.37 -2.62
C ASN A 747 14.68 -13.30 -2.57
N VAL A 748 14.54 -14.04 -1.46
CA VAL A 748 13.42 -14.96 -1.21
C VAL A 748 12.66 -14.55 0.05
N THR A 749 12.19 -13.29 0.08
CA THR A 749 11.37 -12.77 1.17
C THR A 749 9.88 -12.99 0.92
N LEU A 750 9.16 -13.08 2.02
CA LEU A 750 7.70 -13.18 2.11
C LEU A 750 7.12 -11.78 2.35
N VAL A 751 5.81 -11.70 2.60
CA VAL A 751 5.11 -10.46 2.91
C VAL A 751 5.67 -9.78 4.17
N ASP A 752 5.39 -8.48 4.34
CA ASP A 752 5.79 -7.74 5.54
C ASP A 752 5.44 -8.48 6.86
N PRO A 753 6.25 -8.40 7.91
CA PRO A 753 7.48 -7.61 8.01
C PRO A 753 8.75 -8.30 7.41
N ASP A 754 8.64 -9.51 6.86
CA ASP A 754 9.78 -10.30 6.38
C ASP A 754 10.56 -9.58 5.25
N ASN A 755 9.87 -8.90 4.34
CA ASN A 755 10.47 -8.12 3.26
C ASN A 755 11.11 -6.78 3.70
N ARG A 756 11.02 -6.43 4.99
CA ARG A 756 11.61 -5.21 5.59
C ARG A 756 12.83 -5.52 6.46
N ARG A 757 13.37 -6.72 6.37
CA ARG A 757 14.58 -7.14 7.09
C ARG A 757 15.79 -6.31 6.65
N PRO A 758 16.77 -6.09 7.56
CA PRO A 758 18.01 -5.37 7.23
C PRO A 758 18.75 -5.97 6.05
N VAL A 759 19.31 -5.11 5.20
CA VAL A 759 20.09 -5.49 4.02
C VAL A 759 21.57 -5.44 4.32
N ASP A 760 22.32 -6.50 4.00
CA ASP A 760 23.78 -6.51 4.11
C ASP A 760 24.42 -5.75 2.93
N TYR A 761 24.53 -4.43 3.08
CA TYR A 761 25.18 -3.57 2.08
C TYR A 761 26.71 -3.76 2.03
N ALA A 762 27.34 -4.24 3.10
CA ALA A 762 28.77 -4.52 3.10
C ALA A 762 29.11 -5.66 2.13
N LEU A 763 28.31 -6.73 2.16
CA LEU A 763 28.41 -7.83 1.19
C LEU A 763 28.24 -7.31 -0.25
N ARG A 764 27.23 -6.48 -0.50
CA ARG A 764 26.90 -5.98 -1.83
C ARG A 764 27.98 -5.07 -2.40
N ARG A 765 28.53 -4.17 -1.61
CA ARG A 765 29.67 -3.32 -2.00
C ARG A 765 30.89 -4.17 -2.36
N ARG A 766 31.21 -5.19 -1.56
CA ARG A 766 32.30 -6.12 -1.83
C ARG A 766 32.08 -6.85 -3.15
N LEU A 767 30.93 -7.46 -3.35
CA LEU A 767 30.61 -8.19 -4.58
C LEU A 767 30.64 -7.31 -5.82
N LEU A 768 30.12 -6.08 -5.74
CA LEU A 768 30.17 -5.12 -6.84
C LEU A 768 31.62 -4.74 -7.20
N SER A 769 32.49 -4.54 -6.20
CA SER A 769 33.90 -4.26 -6.41
C SER A 769 34.65 -5.44 -7.04
N GLU A 770 34.46 -6.67 -6.53
CA GLU A 770 35.08 -7.89 -7.04
C GLU A 770 34.66 -8.17 -8.50
N MET A 771 33.42 -7.84 -8.84
CA MET A 771 32.84 -8.05 -10.18
C MET A 771 33.52 -7.20 -11.28
N ARG A 772 34.18 -6.08 -10.95
CA ARG A 772 34.79 -5.17 -11.94
C ARG A 772 35.82 -5.86 -12.85
N CYS A 773 36.51 -6.88 -12.35
CA CYS A 773 37.53 -7.62 -13.07
C CYS A 773 37.11 -9.06 -13.40
N ALA A 774 35.88 -9.46 -13.10
CA ALA A 774 35.41 -10.82 -13.28
C ALA A 774 35.08 -11.11 -14.76
N THR A 775 35.37 -12.34 -15.22
CA THR A 775 34.79 -12.84 -16.49
C THR A 775 33.38 -13.38 -16.27
N VAL A 776 32.60 -13.50 -17.33
CA VAL A 776 31.22 -14.03 -17.27
C VAL A 776 31.20 -15.45 -16.68
N GLU A 777 32.20 -16.27 -16.96
CA GLU A 777 32.34 -17.63 -16.41
C GLU A 777 32.59 -17.60 -14.88
N GLN A 778 33.40 -16.67 -14.39
CA GLN A 778 33.62 -16.47 -12.97
C GLN A 778 32.37 -15.96 -12.26
N VAL A 779 31.59 -15.09 -12.91
CA VAL A 779 30.29 -14.62 -12.43
C VAL A 779 29.32 -15.79 -12.28
N LEU A 780 29.21 -16.65 -13.30
CA LEU A 780 28.31 -17.81 -13.27
C LEU A 780 28.76 -18.88 -12.26
N ALA A 781 30.06 -19.06 -12.08
CA ALA A 781 30.61 -19.98 -11.06
C ALA A 781 30.22 -19.57 -9.62
N ARG A 782 29.88 -18.29 -9.41
CA ARG A 782 29.44 -17.75 -8.12
C ARG A 782 27.92 -17.46 -8.10
N ALA A 783 27.16 -18.26 -8.85
CA ALA A 783 25.71 -18.09 -8.95
C ALA A 783 24.99 -18.17 -7.59
N ASP A 784 25.52 -18.96 -6.63
CA ASP A 784 24.91 -19.06 -5.30
C ASP A 784 25.00 -17.75 -4.48
N GLU A 785 25.98 -16.89 -4.79
CA GLU A 785 26.14 -15.58 -4.15
C GLU A 785 25.29 -14.47 -4.79
N GLY A 786 24.57 -14.75 -5.88
CA GLY A 786 23.74 -13.77 -6.60
C GLY A 786 24.50 -12.95 -7.66
N LEU A 787 25.78 -13.25 -7.89
CA LEU A 787 26.60 -12.50 -8.84
C LEU A 787 26.01 -12.38 -10.25
N PRO A 788 25.35 -13.39 -10.85
CA PRO A 788 24.74 -13.24 -12.17
C PRO A 788 23.66 -12.17 -12.24
N LYS A 789 22.85 -12.00 -11.18
CA LYS A 789 21.80 -10.98 -11.12
C LYS A 789 22.42 -9.58 -11.00
N LEU A 790 23.39 -9.42 -10.10
CA LEU A 790 24.14 -8.18 -9.92
C LEU A 790 24.88 -7.75 -11.20
N TRP A 791 25.50 -8.74 -11.90
CA TRP A 791 26.15 -8.53 -13.19
C TRP A 791 25.18 -7.99 -14.23
N LEU A 792 24.05 -8.67 -14.42
CA LEU A 792 23.01 -8.26 -15.36
C LEU A 792 22.52 -6.83 -15.06
N ILE A 793 22.23 -6.53 -13.80
CA ILE A 793 21.77 -5.21 -13.38
C ILE A 793 22.81 -4.15 -13.72
N ARG A 794 24.06 -4.38 -13.34
CA ARG A 794 25.17 -3.43 -13.58
C ARG A 794 25.39 -3.16 -15.06
N GLN A 795 25.40 -4.19 -15.91
CA GLN A 795 25.62 -4.04 -17.35
C GLN A 795 24.45 -3.32 -18.03
N ALA A 796 23.21 -3.69 -17.69
CA ALA A 796 22.04 -3.05 -18.28
C ALA A 796 21.88 -1.58 -17.82
N LEU A 797 22.15 -1.27 -16.55
CA LEU A 797 22.15 0.11 -16.06
C LEU A 797 23.27 0.95 -16.67
N ASP A 798 24.43 0.36 -16.94
CA ASP A 798 25.51 1.05 -17.63
C ASP A 798 25.11 1.39 -19.09
N LEU A 799 24.44 0.47 -19.80
CA LEU A 799 23.91 0.75 -21.13
C LEU A 799 22.85 1.89 -21.08
N ARG A 800 21.91 1.84 -20.12
CA ARG A 800 20.92 2.91 -19.91
C ARG A 800 21.58 4.27 -19.61
N ARG A 801 22.72 4.28 -18.92
CA ARG A 801 23.49 5.49 -18.63
C ARG A 801 24.21 6.02 -19.87
N ARG A 802 24.83 5.13 -20.68
CA ARG A 802 25.56 5.48 -21.89
C ARG A 802 24.65 5.93 -23.03
N GLN A 803 23.45 5.33 -23.13
CA GLN A 803 22.49 5.53 -24.21
C GLN A 803 21.06 5.75 -23.65
N PRO A 804 20.83 6.80 -22.85
CA PRO A 804 19.54 7.01 -22.19
C PRO A 804 18.38 7.23 -23.18
N GLN A 805 18.65 7.78 -24.36
CA GLN A 805 17.64 8.02 -25.40
C GLN A 805 16.96 6.73 -25.90
N LEU A 806 17.58 5.57 -25.76
CA LEU A 806 16.99 4.30 -26.20
C LEU A 806 15.84 3.84 -25.27
N PHE A 807 15.86 4.29 -24.02
CA PHE A 807 14.97 3.77 -22.96
C PHE A 807 14.00 4.82 -22.42
N GLY A 808 14.16 6.10 -22.82
CA GLY A 808 13.32 7.22 -22.39
C GLY A 808 12.08 7.43 -23.27
N ARG A 809 11.58 8.68 -23.24
CA ARG A 809 10.38 9.09 -23.98
C ARG A 809 10.54 8.92 -25.50
N ASP A 810 11.73 9.21 -26.01
CA ASP A 810 12.03 9.17 -27.45
C ASP A 810 12.39 7.77 -27.95
N GLY A 811 12.57 6.82 -27.05
CA GLY A 811 12.85 5.44 -27.40
C GLY A 811 11.60 4.75 -28.00
N ASP A 812 11.80 3.94 -29.02
CA ASP A 812 10.73 3.08 -29.55
C ASP A 812 10.70 1.71 -28.86
N TYR A 813 9.68 0.93 -29.11
CA TYR A 813 9.56 -0.46 -28.68
C TYR A 813 9.06 -1.30 -29.85
N ASN A 814 9.86 -2.30 -30.27
CA ASN A 814 9.47 -3.16 -31.37
C ASN A 814 9.63 -4.63 -30.97
N PRO A 815 8.55 -5.44 -30.97
CA PRO A 815 8.63 -6.89 -30.75
C PRO A 815 9.50 -7.59 -31.78
N LEU A 816 10.32 -8.53 -31.33
CA LEU A 816 11.09 -9.44 -32.19
C LEU A 816 10.58 -10.87 -31.99
N ARG A 817 10.55 -11.64 -33.07
CA ARG A 817 10.02 -13.02 -33.05
C ARG A 817 11.11 -14.04 -33.39
N ALA A 818 11.28 -14.99 -32.49
CA ALA A 818 12.08 -16.18 -32.80
C ALA A 818 11.35 -17.08 -33.80
N ARG A 819 12.12 -17.95 -34.48
CA ARG A 819 11.63 -18.97 -35.39
C ARG A 819 12.26 -20.31 -35.04
N GLY A 820 11.59 -21.43 -35.34
CA GLY A 820 12.05 -22.78 -35.04
C GLY A 820 11.23 -23.46 -33.95
N THR A 821 11.67 -24.64 -33.54
CA THR A 821 10.92 -25.59 -32.70
C THR A 821 10.57 -25.00 -31.32
N HIS A 822 11.50 -24.24 -30.70
CA HIS A 822 11.33 -23.68 -29.37
C HIS A 822 11.11 -22.15 -29.40
N ALA A 823 10.59 -21.61 -30.50
CA ALA A 823 10.35 -20.17 -30.65
C ALA A 823 9.45 -19.56 -29.55
N ALA A 824 8.49 -20.33 -29.02
CA ALA A 824 7.59 -19.91 -27.96
C ALA A 824 8.29 -19.69 -26.60
N HIS A 825 9.52 -20.18 -26.43
CA HIS A 825 10.33 -20.03 -25.24
C HIS A 825 11.18 -18.77 -25.23
N ALA A 826 11.14 -17.94 -26.29
CA ALA A 826 11.90 -16.70 -26.37
C ALA A 826 10.99 -15.48 -26.33
N ILE A 827 11.32 -14.53 -25.48
CA ILE A 827 10.78 -13.15 -25.48
C ILE A 827 11.88 -12.22 -25.95
N ALA A 828 11.59 -11.45 -26.99
CA ALA A 828 12.59 -10.52 -27.52
C ALA A 828 11.94 -9.25 -28.07
N PHE A 829 12.64 -8.13 -27.89
CA PHE A 829 12.23 -6.82 -28.42
C PHE A 829 13.43 -5.88 -28.58
N SER A 830 13.30 -4.88 -29.44
CA SER A 830 14.28 -3.81 -29.58
C SER A 830 13.79 -2.51 -28.93
N ARG A 831 14.76 -1.68 -28.52
CA ARG A 831 14.59 -0.33 -27.99
C ARG A 831 15.44 0.66 -28.80
N GLY A 832 14.81 1.75 -29.25
CA GLY A 832 15.47 2.79 -30.03
C GLY A 832 16.21 2.31 -31.28
N GLY A 833 15.89 1.11 -31.79
CA GLY A 833 16.57 0.48 -32.93
C GLY A 833 18.00 -0.02 -32.65
N ASP A 834 18.61 0.33 -31.49
CA ASP A 834 20.03 0.09 -31.19
C ASP A 834 20.29 -0.70 -29.91
N ALA A 835 19.26 -1.16 -29.23
CA ALA A 835 19.35 -2.15 -28.15
C ALA A 835 18.34 -3.29 -28.39
N ILE A 836 18.73 -4.55 -28.11
CA ILE A 836 17.87 -5.73 -28.25
C ILE A 836 17.98 -6.57 -26.99
N SER A 837 16.83 -6.89 -26.40
CA SER A 837 16.71 -7.78 -25.25
C SER A 837 16.16 -9.13 -25.68
N ILE A 838 16.77 -10.22 -25.19
CA ILE A 838 16.36 -11.59 -25.47
C ILE A 838 16.38 -12.36 -24.13
N ALA A 839 15.23 -12.86 -23.72
CA ALA A 839 15.02 -13.57 -22.48
C ALA A 839 14.29 -14.91 -22.72
N PRO A 840 14.72 -16.00 -22.06
CA PRO A 840 13.97 -17.25 -22.08
C PRO A 840 12.74 -17.18 -21.17
N ARG A 841 11.74 -18.00 -21.48
CA ARG A 841 10.62 -18.34 -20.61
C ARG A 841 10.40 -19.83 -20.60
N LEU A 842 9.77 -20.33 -19.53
CA LEU A 842 9.51 -21.76 -19.32
C LEU A 842 10.79 -22.61 -19.46
N PRO A 843 11.81 -22.32 -18.63
CA PRO A 843 13.15 -22.91 -18.78
C PRO A 843 13.23 -24.41 -18.45
N LEU A 844 12.30 -24.98 -17.65
CA LEU A 844 12.26 -26.42 -17.40
C LEU A 844 11.82 -27.20 -18.64
N THR A 845 10.76 -26.73 -19.29
CA THR A 845 10.23 -27.35 -20.51
C THR A 845 11.22 -27.22 -21.68
N LEU A 846 11.91 -26.06 -21.77
CA LEU A 846 12.98 -25.83 -22.73
C LEU A 846 14.18 -26.79 -22.50
N GLY A 847 14.47 -27.14 -21.24
CA GLY A 847 15.58 -28.03 -20.88
C GLY A 847 16.98 -27.53 -21.29
N GLY A 848 17.10 -26.24 -21.62
CA GLY A 848 18.33 -25.65 -22.17
C GLY A 848 18.61 -25.94 -23.64
N ASP A 849 17.77 -26.72 -24.33
CA ASP A 849 17.93 -27.06 -25.73
C ASP A 849 17.08 -26.15 -26.63
N TRP A 850 17.74 -25.27 -27.37
CA TRP A 850 17.11 -24.37 -28.34
C TRP A 850 16.87 -25.01 -29.70
N ALA A 851 17.32 -26.25 -29.94
CA ALA A 851 17.22 -26.96 -31.23
C ALA A 851 17.61 -26.04 -32.42
N ASP A 852 16.72 -25.93 -33.41
CA ASP A 852 16.87 -25.07 -34.60
C ASP A 852 16.40 -23.63 -34.41
N THR A 853 16.15 -23.22 -33.18
CA THR A 853 15.54 -21.89 -32.90
C THR A 853 16.52 -20.76 -33.21
N THR A 854 16.07 -19.83 -34.06
CA THR A 854 16.83 -18.65 -34.51
C THR A 854 16.10 -17.36 -34.25
N MET A 855 16.86 -16.25 -34.23
CA MET A 855 16.38 -14.89 -34.20
C MET A 855 16.98 -14.08 -35.35
N ALA A 856 16.14 -13.32 -36.07
CA ALA A 856 16.59 -12.37 -37.06
C ALA A 856 16.97 -11.04 -36.38
N LEU A 857 18.27 -10.74 -36.33
CA LEU A 857 18.78 -9.45 -35.86
C LEU A 857 18.80 -8.45 -37.02
N PRO A 858 18.52 -7.16 -36.79
CA PRO A 858 18.72 -6.11 -37.77
C PRO A 858 20.18 -6.04 -38.27
N SER A 859 20.39 -5.57 -39.50
CA SER A 859 21.71 -5.47 -40.09
C SER A 859 22.64 -4.57 -39.25
N GLY A 860 23.91 -4.98 -39.11
CA GLY A 860 24.92 -4.27 -38.32
C GLY A 860 25.66 -5.21 -37.39
N ARG A 861 26.60 -4.65 -36.62
CA ARG A 861 27.33 -5.38 -35.59
C ARG A 861 26.70 -5.11 -34.23
N TRP A 862 26.58 -6.14 -33.44
CA TRP A 862 25.93 -6.09 -32.12
C TRP A 862 26.88 -6.62 -31.06
N ARG A 863 27.05 -5.88 -29.98
CA ARG A 863 27.79 -6.29 -28.81
C ARG A 863 26.82 -6.89 -27.79
N ASN A 864 27.09 -8.09 -27.34
CA ASN A 864 26.37 -8.65 -26.19
C ASN A 864 26.96 -8.09 -24.89
N GLU A 865 26.23 -7.25 -24.21
CA GLU A 865 26.67 -6.55 -22.98
C GLU A 865 26.93 -7.55 -21.82
N MET A 866 26.31 -8.74 -21.86
CA MET A 866 26.52 -9.76 -20.82
C MET A 866 27.86 -10.47 -20.98
N THR A 867 28.31 -10.74 -22.22
CA THR A 867 29.47 -11.58 -22.50
C THR A 867 30.65 -10.83 -23.17
N GLY A 868 30.38 -9.65 -23.70
CA GLY A 868 31.32 -8.89 -24.52
C GLY A 868 31.47 -9.39 -25.95
N ASP A 869 30.81 -10.48 -26.34
CA ASP A 869 30.90 -11.08 -27.68
C ASP A 869 30.26 -10.16 -28.73
N ILE A 870 30.88 -10.13 -29.93
CA ILE A 870 30.35 -9.41 -31.09
C ILE A 870 29.63 -10.40 -32.00
N VAL A 871 28.43 -10.05 -32.41
CA VAL A 871 27.62 -10.82 -33.37
C VAL A 871 27.20 -9.93 -34.55
N ASP A 872 27.19 -10.47 -35.74
CA ASP A 872 26.72 -9.78 -36.95
C ASP A 872 25.19 -9.92 -37.07
N GLY A 873 24.53 -8.90 -37.64
CA GLY A 873 23.11 -8.96 -37.97
C GLY A 873 22.81 -10.05 -38.97
N GLY A 874 21.54 -10.49 -39.00
CA GLY A 874 21.06 -11.65 -39.75
C GLY A 874 20.48 -12.70 -38.83
N GLU A 875 20.27 -13.92 -39.36
CA GLU A 875 19.76 -15.03 -38.52
C GLU A 875 20.85 -15.58 -37.60
N ILE A 876 20.55 -15.58 -36.30
CA ILE A 876 21.44 -16.13 -35.27
C ILE A 876 20.72 -17.24 -34.47
N ALA A 877 21.42 -18.37 -34.25
CA ALA A 877 20.91 -19.43 -33.41
C ALA A 877 20.90 -18.99 -31.91
N LEU A 878 19.75 -19.13 -31.23
CA LEU A 878 19.63 -18.80 -29.81
C LEU A 878 20.52 -19.67 -28.93
N ALA A 879 20.72 -20.94 -29.30
CA ALA A 879 21.69 -21.84 -28.66
C ALA A 879 23.11 -21.24 -28.60
N LYS A 880 23.56 -20.54 -29.65
CA LYS A 880 24.88 -19.88 -29.66
C LYS A 880 24.89 -18.58 -28.87
N LEU A 881 23.83 -17.76 -28.99
CA LEU A 881 23.75 -16.45 -28.38
C LEU A 881 23.67 -16.54 -26.85
N LEU A 882 22.93 -17.55 -26.34
CA LEU A 882 22.66 -17.72 -24.91
C LEU A 882 23.55 -18.80 -24.24
N ALA A 883 24.56 -19.30 -24.95
CA ALA A 883 25.42 -20.38 -24.46
C ALA A 883 26.26 -19.99 -23.23
N ARG A 884 26.73 -18.73 -23.15
CA ARG A 884 27.62 -18.24 -22.08
C ARG A 884 26.87 -17.50 -20.96
N PHE A 885 25.70 -16.97 -21.25
CA PHE A 885 24.82 -16.33 -20.24
C PHE A 885 23.34 -16.54 -20.63
N PRO A 886 22.43 -16.85 -19.68
CA PRO A 886 21.09 -17.32 -20.04
C PRO A 886 20.16 -16.25 -20.61
N VAL A 887 20.56 -14.97 -20.59
CA VAL A 887 19.83 -13.85 -21.23
C VAL A 887 20.81 -13.02 -22.06
N ALA A 888 20.33 -12.28 -23.06
CA ALA A 888 21.18 -11.41 -23.84
C ALA A 888 20.61 -9.98 -23.94
N LEU A 889 21.49 -9.01 -23.73
CA LEU A 889 21.27 -7.61 -24.04
C LEU A 889 22.30 -7.20 -25.09
N LEU A 890 21.83 -6.91 -26.30
CA LEU A 890 22.66 -6.51 -27.40
C LEU A 890 22.59 -5.00 -27.58
N SER A 891 23.73 -4.36 -27.75
CA SER A 891 23.81 -2.96 -28.17
C SER A 891 24.48 -2.86 -29.54
N ARG A 892 24.05 -1.92 -30.37
CA ARG A 892 24.69 -1.69 -31.68
C ARG A 892 26.09 -1.11 -31.48
N GLU A 893 27.10 -1.72 -32.12
CA GLU A 893 28.43 -1.11 -32.17
C GLU A 893 28.43 0.12 -33.09
N GLU A 894 28.87 1.25 -32.59
CA GLU A 894 29.17 2.41 -33.44
C GLU A 894 30.25 2.03 -34.44
N ARG A 895 30.05 2.34 -35.72
CA ARG A 895 31.13 2.22 -36.68
C ARG A 895 32.25 3.14 -36.22
N ALA A 896 33.43 2.58 -35.95
CA ALA A 896 34.62 3.40 -35.75
C ALA A 896 34.74 4.30 -36.98
N SER A 897 34.45 5.60 -36.79
CA SER A 897 34.55 6.65 -37.83
C SER A 897 36.00 6.86 -38.24
#